data_faee03dfc780c8cf33fb391deb3783e5
#
_entry.id   faee03dfc780c8cf33fb391deb3783e5
#
_cell.length_a   1.000
_cell.length_b   1.000
_cell.length_c   1.000
_cell.angle_alpha   90.00
_cell.angle_beta   90.00
_cell.angle_gamma   90.00
#
_symmetry.space_group_name_H-M   'P 1'
#
loop_
_entity.id
_entity.type
_entity.pdbx_description
1 polymer ?
#
loop_
_entity_poly.entity_id
_entity_poly.type
_entity_poly.pdbx_seq_one_letter_code
_entity_poly.pdbx_strand_id
1 'polypeptide(L)'
;MSTPDNHGKKAPQFAAFKPLTTVQNANDCCCDGACSSTPTLSENVSGTRYSWKVSGMDCAACARKVENAVRQLAGVNQVQVLFATEKLVVDADNDIRAQVESAVQKAGYSLRDEQAADEPQASRLKENLPLITLIVMMAISWGLEQFNHPFGQLAFIATTLVGLYPIARQALRLIKSGSYFAIETLMSVAAIGALFIGATAEAAMVLLLFLIGERLEGWAASRARQGVSALMALKPETATRLRNGEREEVAINSLWPGDVIEVAAGGRLPADGKLLSPFASFDESALTGESIPVERATGDKVPAGATSVDRLVTLEVLSEPGASAIDRILKLIEEAEERRAPIERFIDRFSRIYTPAIMAVALLVTLVPPLLFAASWQEWIYKGLTLLLIGCPCALVISTPAAITSGLAAAARRGALIKGGAALEQLGRVTQVAFDKTGTLTVGKPRVTAIHPATGISESELLTLASAVEQGATHPLAQAIVREAQVAALAIPAAESQRALVGSGIEAQVNGERVLICAAGKHPADAFAGLINELESAGQTVVLVVRNDDVLGVIALQDTLRADAATAISELNALGVKGVILTGDNPRAAAAIAGELGLEFKAGLLPEDKVKAVTELNQHAPLAMVGDGINDAPAMKAAAIGIAMGSGTDVALETADAALTHNHLRGLVQMVELARATHANIRQNITIALGLKGIFLVTTLLGMTGLWLAVLADTGATVLVTANALRLLRRK
;
A
#
# COMPACT_ATOMS: atom_id res chain seq x y z
N MET A 1 1.38 50.56 -54.74
CA MET A 1 0.21 51.33 -54.33
C MET A 1 -0.60 50.45 -53.43
N SER A 2 -0.71 50.85 -52.19
CA SER A 2 -1.56 50.39 -51.07
C SER A 2 -1.73 48.87 -50.85
N THR A 3 -1.01 48.41 -49.87
CA THR A 3 -1.20 47.20 -49.06
C THR A 3 -2.44 47.33 -48.16
N PRO A 4 -3.23 46.27 -47.90
CA PRO A 4 -4.19 46.24 -46.79
C PRO A 4 -3.63 45.50 -45.55
N ASP A 5 -3.93 46.08 -44.42
CA ASP A 5 -3.56 45.69 -43.09
C ASP A 5 -4.10 44.33 -42.66
N ASN A 6 -3.25 43.63 -41.91
CA ASN A 6 -3.49 42.36 -41.31
C ASN A 6 -3.98 42.56 -39.84
N HIS A 7 -5.28 42.43 -39.59
CA HIS A 7 -5.84 42.40 -38.23
C HIS A 7 -5.73 41.03 -37.59
N GLY A 8 -4.69 40.86 -36.77
CA GLY A 8 -4.55 39.70 -35.89
C GLY A 8 -5.62 39.67 -34.77
N LYS A 9 -6.43 38.64 -34.77
CA LYS A 9 -7.34 38.35 -33.66
C LYS A 9 -6.52 37.80 -32.47
N LYS A 10 -6.51 38.56 -31.38
CA LYS A 10 -5.96 38.14 -30.06
C LYS A 10 -6.94 37.10 -29.43
N ALA A 11 -6.36 35.99 -28.98
CA ALA A 11 -7.04 35.02 -28.13
C ALA A 11 -7.30 35.61 -26.74
N PRO A 12 -8.38 35.20 -26.04
CA PRO A 12 -8.71 35.73 -24.71
C PRO A 12 -7.73 35.21 -23.66
N GLN A 13 -7.13 36.13 -22.92
CA GLN A 13 -6.33 35.87 -21.75
C GLN A 13 -7.24 35.51 -20.59
N PHE A 14 -7.04 34.34 -20.01
CA PHE A 14 -7.65 33.98 -18.72
C PHE A 14 -7.00 34.82 -17.62
N ALA A 15 -7.85 35.45 -16.81
CA ALA A 15 -7.44 36.27 -15.68
C ALA A 15 -6.84 35.40 -14.56
N ALA A 16 -5.65 35.77 -14.11
CA ALA A 16 -4.97 35.15 -12.99
C ALA A 16 -5.73 35.39 -11.68
N PHE A 17 -5.99 34.34 -10.92
CA PHE A 17 -6.52 34.41 -9.57
C PHE A 17 -5.49 35.08 -8.65
N LYS A 18 -5.90 36.11 -7.93
CA LYS A 18 -5.14 36.75 -6.85
C LYS A 18 -5.17 35.86 -5.61
N PRO A 19 -4.06 35.68 -4.90
CA PRO A 19 -4.08 34.99 -3.60
C PRO A 19 -4.70 35.88 -2.53
N LEU A 20 -5.55 35.32 -1.68
CA LEU A 20 -6.13 35.96 -0.51
C LEU A 20 -5.06 36.17 0.56
N THR A 21 -4.98 37.40 1.02
CA THR A 21 -4.08 37.92 2.05
C THR A 21 -4.34 37.29 3.43
N THR A 22 -3.27 37.01 4.12
CA THR A 22 -3.08 36.71 5.54
C THR A 22 -4.01 37.49 6.50
N VAL A 23 -4.62 36.76 7.43
CA VAL A 23 -5.19 37.31 8.64
C VAL A 23 -4.21 37.11 9.80
N GLN A 24 -3.91 38.24 10.46
CA GLN A 24 -3.00 38.34 11.61
C GLN A 24 -3.58 37.73 12.89
N ASN A 25 -2.67 37.33 13.74
CA ASN A 25 -2.74 36.93 15.14
C ASN A 25 -3.86 37.54 15.99
N ALA A 26 -4.49 36.69 16.79
CA ALA A 26 -4.98 37.06 18.11
C ALA A 26 -4.54 35.97 19.11
N ASN A 27 -3.65 36.38 20.01
CA ASN A 27 -3.29 35.68 21.24
C ASN A 27 -4.44 35.75 22.27
N ASP A 28 -4.37 34.80 23.18
CA ASP A 28 -4.96 34.68 24.50
C ASP A 28 -6.22 33.82 24.64
N CYS A 29 -6.01 32.64 25.23
CA CYS A 29 -6.45 32.30 26.58
C CYS A 29 -6.15 30.83 26.91
N CYS A 30 -5.44 30.63 28.00
CA CYS A 30 -5.21 29.36 28.69
C CYS A 30 -6.51 28.76 29.20
N CYS A 31 -6.68 27.42 29.11
CA CYS A 31 -7.13 26.54 30.20
C CYS A 31 -7.07 25.08 29.80
N ASP A 32 -6.67 24.24 30.74
CA ASP A 32 -6.34 22.82 30.75
C ASP A 32 -7.38 21.91 30.12
N GLY A 33 -6.89 20.95 29.34
CA GLY A 33 -7.67 19.80 28.86
C GLY A 33 -6.96 19.04 27.73
N ALA A 34 -6.46 17.86 28.03
CA ALA A 34 -5.70 17.00 27.14
C ALA A 34 -6.34 16.83 25.76
N CYS A 35 -5.84 17.56 24.78
CA CYS A 35 -6.07 17.30 23.37
C CYS A 35 -4.93 16.43 22.83
N SER A 36 -5.24 15.18 22.53
CA SER A 36 -4.41 14.33 21.68
C SER A 36 -4.49 14.87 20.25
N SER A 37 -3.66 15.85 19.94
CA SER A 37 -3.45 16.31 18.57
C SER A 37 -2.60 15.29 17.83
N THR A 38 -3.23 14.55 16.94
CA THR A 38 -2.55 13.88 15.84
C THR A 38 -1.80 14.93 15.02
N PRO A 39 -0.49 14.85 14.84
CA PRO A 39 0.20 15.78 13.95
C PRO A 39 -0.22 15.44 12.52
N THR A 40 -1.07 16.29 11.94
CA THR A 40 -1.24 16.41 10.50
C THR A 40 0.14 16.67 9.89
N LEU A 41 0.63 15.76 9.08
CA LEU A 41 1.80 15.96 8.25
C LEU A 41 1.52 17.18 7.35
N SER A 42 2.25 18.25 7.55
CA SER A 42 2.21 19.43 6.72
C SER A 42 2.74 19.09 5.33
N GLU A 43 1.85 19.05 4.35
CA GLU A 43 2.19 19.16 2.94
C GLU A 43 2.69 20.59 2.67
N ASN A 44 3.97 20.84 2.93
CA ASN A 44 4.71 21.97 2.41
C ASN A 44 6.20 21.64 2.54
N VAL A 45 6.68 20.72 1.69
CA VAL A 45 8.11 20.54 1.47
C VAL A 45 8.46 21.26 0.17
N SER A 46 9.07 22.42 0.30
CA SER A 46 9.69 23.15 -0.80
C SER A 46 11.04 22.50 -1.10
N GLY A 47 11.05 21.43 -1.91
CA GLY A 47 12.27 20.75 -2.32
C GLY A 47 12.00 19.90 -3.56
N THR A 48 13.04 19.65 -4.36
CA THR A 48 12.96 18.72 -5.49
C THR A 48 13.12 17.30 -4.96
N ARG A 49 12.21 16.39 -5.38
CA ARG A 49 12.24 14.99 -5.02
C ARG A 49 13.11 14.20 -6.00
N TYR A 50 14.10 13.50 -5.47
CA TYR A 50 15.00 12.64 -6.21
C TYR A 50 14.77 11.19 -5.84
N SER A 51 14.91 10.28 -6.83
CA SER A 51 14.74 8.83 -6.62
C SER A 51 15.86 8.07 -7.33
N TRP A 52 16.47 7.12 -6.62
CA TRP A 52 17.54 6.25 -7.13
C TRP A 52 17.37 4.83 -6.64
N LYS A 53 17.83 3.84 -7.41
CA LYS A 53 17.88 2.44 -6.99
C LYS A 53 19.15 2.18 -6.18
N VAL A 54 19.06 1.52 -5.05
CA VAL A 54 20.20 1.15 -4.18
C VAL A 54 20.41 -0.34 -4.25
N SER A 55 21.61 -0.76 -4.70
CA SER A 55 21.97 -2.17 -4.80
C SER A 55 22.74 -2.63 -3.57
N GLY A 56 22.52 -3.90 -3.17
CA GLY A 56 23.21 -4.54 -2.04
C GLY A 56 22.49 -4.42 -0.71
N MET A 57 21.20 -4.07 -0.71
CA MET A 57 20.38 -4.05 0.51
C MET A 57 19.72 -5.41 0.73
N ASP A 58 20.32 -6.24 1.56
CA ASP A 58 19.81 -7.59 1.83
C ASP A 58 18.80 -7.63 2.98
N CYS A 59 18.69 -6.58 3.78
CA CYS A 59 17.79 -6.53 4.93
C CYS A 59 17.27 -5.12 5.25
N ALA A 60 16.15 -5.04 6.00
CA ALA A 60 15.56 -3.77 6.44
C ALA A 60 16.53 -2.92 7.32
N ALA A 61 17.45 -3.56 8.03
CA ALA A 61 18.51 -2.85 8.78
C ALA A 61 19.49 -2.16 7.84
N CYS A 62 19.77 -2.75 6.67
CA CYS A 62 20.59 -2.16 5.60
C CYS A 62 19.95 -0.87 5.06
N ALA A 63 18.64 -0.90 4.80
CA ALA A 63 17.88 0.26 4.37
C ALA A 63 18.01 1.43 5.37
N ARG A 64 17.93 1.16 6.67
CA ARG A 64 18.14 2.18 7.72
C ARG A 64 19.57 2.72 7.76
N LYS A 65 20.58 1.90 7.47
CA LYS A 65 21.97 2.36 7.41
C LYS A 65 22.16 3.38 6.29
N VAL A 66 21.61 3.10 5.12
CA VAL A 66 21.61 4.03 3.97
C VAL A 66 20.84 5.31 4.33
N GLU A 67 19.65 5.18 4.89
CA GLU A 67 18.83 6.32 5.29
C GLU A 67 19.54 7.22 6.30
N ASN A 68 20.16 6.65 7.33
CA ASN A 68 20.90 7.42 8.32
C ASN A 68 22.14 8.12 7.73
N ALA A 69 22.84 7.47 6.80
CA ALA A 69 24.01 8.06 6.15
C ALA A 69 23.63 9.27 5.27
N VAL A 70 22.49 9.19 4.56
CA VAL A 70 22.03 10.28 3.69
C VAL A 70 21.36 11.39 4.49
N ARG A 71 20.65 11.07 5.58
CA ARG A 71 20.01 12.06 6.47
C ARG A 71 20.99 13.06 7.10
N GLN A 72 22.26 12.69 7.22
CA GLN A 72 23.31 13.57 7.78
C GLN A 72 23.85 14.59 6.79
N LEU A 73 23.47 14.51 5.52
CA LEU A 73 23.91 15.45 4.50
C LEU A 73 23.21 16.81 4.66
N ALA A 74 23.97 17.89 4.48
CA ALA A 74 23.41 19.23 4.47
C ALA A 74 22.51 19.42 3.22
N GLY A 75 21.33 20.00 3.41
CA GLY A 75 20.35 20.24 2.32
C GLY A 75 19.37 19.09 2.07
N VAL A 76 19.40 18.03 2.88
CA VAL A 76 18.39 16.96 2.87
C VAL A 76 17.25 17.33 3.82
N ASN A 77 16.05 17.51 3.28
CA ASN A 77 14.84 17.79 4.05
C ASN A 77 14.20 16.51 4.55
N GLN A 78 14.07 15.53 3.66
CA GLN A 78 13.55 14.20 3.99
C GLN A 78 14.31 13.13 3.21
N VAL A 79 14.53 11.98 3.85
CA VAL A 79 15.12 10.80 3.22
C VAL A 79 14.38 9.57 3.67
N GLN A 80 14.11 8.69 2.73
CA GLN A 80 13.47 7.41 2.98
C GLN A 80 13.99 6.35 2.02
N VAL A 81 14.21 5.15 2.53
CA VAL A 81 14.56 3.98 1.73
C VAL A 81 13.36 3.04 1.68
N LEU A 82 12.88 2.79 0.47
CA LEU A 82 11.82 1.83 0.17
C LEU A 82 12.48 0.47 -0.03
N PHE A 83 12.35 -0.38 0.98
CA PHE A 83 13.08 -1.65 1.01
C PHE A 83 12.54 -2.67 0.00
N ALA A 84 11.21 -2.73 -0.26
CA ALA A 84 10.61 -3.68 -1.19
C ALA A 84 11.00 -3.40 -2.64
N THR A 85 11.13 -2.12 -3.02
CA THR A 85 11.48 -1.68 -4.38
C THR A 85 12.95 -1.29 -4.53
N GLU A 86 13.74 -1.35 -3.42
CA GLU A 86 15.16 -0.97 -3.37
C GLU A 86 15.42 0.49 -3.79
N LYS A 87 14.44 1.38 -3.60
CA LYS A 87 14.55 2.80 -3.95
C LYS A 87 14.96 3.65 -2.76
N LEU A 88 15.84 4.61 -3.00
CA LEU A 88 16.16 5.70 -2.10
C LEU A 88 15.47 6.96 -2.61
N VAL A 89 14.57 7.51 -1.81
CA VAL A 89 13.84 8.75 -2.07
C VAL A 89 14.40 9.84 -1.17
N VAL A 90 14.78 10.97 -1.76
CA VAL A 90 15.37 12.11 -1.06
C VAL A 90 14.70 13.39 -1.50
N ASP A 91 14.19 14.16 -0.55
CA ASP A 91 13.69 15.51 -0.77
C ASP A 91 14.79 16.49 -0.38
N ALA A 92 15.25 17.28 -1.33
CA ALA A 92 16.37 18.23 -1.13
C ALA A 92 16.16 19.54 -1.88
N ASP A 93 16.76 20.62 -1.36
CA ASP A 93 16.63 21.96 -1.95
C ASP A 93 17.50 22.16 -3.21
N ASN A 94 18.55 21.36 -3.35
CA ASN A 94 19.51 21.44 -4.46
C ASN A 94 19.83 20.04 -5.00
N ASP A 95 20.49 19.96 -6.15
CA ASP A 95 21.04 18.71 -6.67
C ASP A 95 22.19 18.22 -5.78
N ILE A 96 21.91 17.18 -4.99
CA ILE A 96 22.85 16.57 -4.04
C ILE A 96 23.29 15.17 -4.47
N ARG A 97 23.07 14.78 -5.76
CA ARG A 97 23.36 13.42 -6.27
C ARG A 97 24.76 12.94 -5.91
N ALA A 98 25.80 13.74 -6.17
CA ALA A 98 27.19 13.37 -5.89
C ALA A 98 27.45 13.14 -4.39
N GLN A 99 26.79 13.92 -3.52
CA GLN A 99 26.91 13.80 -2.08
C GLN A 99 26.18 12.55 -1.58
N VAL A 100 24.98 12.28 -2.09
CA VAL A 100 24.20 11.07 -1.78
C VAL A 100 24.94 9.83 -2.26
N GLU A 101 25.48 9.81 -3.48
CA GLU A 101 26.28 8.71 -4.00
C GLU A 101 27.50 8.42 -3.13
N SER A 102 28.25 9.45 -2.73
CA SER A 102 29.38 9.33 -1.81
C SER A 102 28.97 8.79 -0.44
N ALA A 103 27.82 9.22 0.11
CA ALA A 103 27.32 8.76 1.41
C ALA A 103 26.87 7.30 1.35
N VAL A 104 26.16 6.90 0.29
CA VAL A 104 25.71 5.53 0.05
C VAL A 104 26.91 4.58 -0.15
N GLN A 105 27.91 5.00 -0.94
CA GLN A 105 29.14 4.23 -1.13
C GLN A 105 29.94 4.09 0.19
N LYS A 106 30.03 5.15 0.99
CA LYS A 106 30.67 5.08 2.32
C LYS A 106 29.95 4.14 3.27
N ALA A 107 28.63 4.05 3.16
CA ALA A 107 27.82 3.07 3.92
C ALA A 107 27.98 1.62 3.39
N GLY A 108 28.63 1.42 2.24
CA GLY A 108 28.94 0.09 1.68
C GLY A 108 27.96 -0.38 0.62
N TYR A 109 27.11 0.51 0.08
CA TYR A 109 26.10 0.23 -0.93
C TYR A 109 26.40 0.99 -2.23
N SER A 110 25.73 0.65 -3.34
CA SER A 110 25.90 1.35 -4.62
C SER A 110 24.59 1.97 -5.09
N LEU A 111 24.69 3.19 -5.61
CA LEU A 111 23.59 3.92 -6.21
C LEU A 111 23.52 3.64 -7.70
N ARG A 112 22.34 3.41 -8.26
CA ARG A 112 22.10 3.24 -9.68
C ARG A 112 20.95 4.13 -10.12
N ASP A 113 20.97 4.52 -11.38
CA ASP A 113 19.82 5.18 -11.99
C ASP A 113 18.66 4.19 -12.12
N GLU A 114 17.45 4.67 -11.98
CA GLU A 114 16.22 3.87 -12.03
C GLU A 114 16.03 3.11 -13.35
N GLN A 115 16.66 3.59 -14.42
CA GLN A 115 16.59 3.02 -15.77
C GLN A 115 17.76 2.10 -16.13
N ALA A 116 18.73 1.88 -15.25
CA ALA A 116 19.84 1.00 -15.51
C ALA A 116 19.40 -0.47 -15.47
N ALA A 117 19.69 -1.24 -16.53
CA ALA A 117 19.41 -2.67 -16.60
C ALA A 117 20.06 -3.42 -15.43
N ASP A 118 19.38 -4.41 -14.88
CA ASP A 118 19.92 -5.23 -13.81
C ASP A 118 21.13 -6.04 -14.32
N GLU A 119 22.32 -5.76 -13.78
CA GLU A 119 23.47 -6.61 -14.03
C GLU A 119 23.24 -8.03 -13.50
N PRO A 120 23.77 -9.07 -14.18
CA PRO A 120 23.63 -10.43 -13.69
C PRO A 120 24.19 -10.53 -12.28
N GLN A 121 23.34 -11.02 -11.36
CA GLN A 121 23.69 -11.22 -9.95
C GLN A 121 25.04 -11.92 -9.82
N ALA A 122 25.93 -11.38 -9.01
CA ALA A 122 27.22 -11.98 -8.69
C ALA A 122 27.02 -13.46 -8.31
N SER A 123 27.84 -14.35 -8.83
CA SER A 123 27.65 -15.80 -8.64
C SER A 123 27.51 -16.07 -7.14
N ARG A 124 26.48 -16.81 -6.74
CA ARG A 124 26.15 -17.20 -5.34
C ARG A 124 27.38 -17.77 -4.58
N LEU A 125 28.35 -18.27 -5.33
CA LEU A 125 29.60 -18.79 -4.78
C LEU A 125 30.49 -17.66 -4.22
N LYS A 126 30.57 -16.51 -4.91
CA LYS A 126 31.38 -15.36 -4.46
C LYS A 126 30.82 -14.72 -3.20
N GLU A 127 29.50 -14.66 -3.08
CA GLU A 127 28.83 -14.11 -1.89
C GLU A 127 29.02 -14.99 -0.65
N ASN A 128 29.06 -16.32 -0.81
CA ASN A 128 29.20 -17.28 0.30
C ASN A 128 30.67 -17.59 0.64
N LEU A 129 31.61 -17.10 -0.13
CA LEU A 129 33.03 -17.39 0.04
C LEU A 129 33.56 -17.05 1.47
N PRO A 130 33.23 -15.89 2.08
CA PRO A 130 33.68 -15.58 3.45
C PRO A 130 33.16 -16.59 4.48
N LEU A 131 31.89 -16.98 4.36
CA LEU A 131 31.27 -17.95 5.26
C LEU A 131 31.92 -19.34 5.09
N ILE A 132 32.10 -19.81 3.85
CA ILE A 132 32.74 -21.09 3.56
C ILE A 132 34.17 -21.10 4.09
N THR A 133 34.93 -20.02 3.88
CA THR A 133 36.28 -19.89 4.38
C THR A 133 36.32 -20.00 5.91
N LEU A 134 35.41 -19.30 6.60
CA LEU A 134 35.36 -19.33 8.07
C LEU A 134 34.97 -20.72 8.60
N ILE A 135 34.03 -21.43 7.95
CA ILE A 135 33.63 -22.80 8.30
C ILE A 135 34.83 -23.76 8.16
N VAL A 136 35.57 -23.68 7.07
CA VAL A 136 36.73 -24.52 6.83
C VAL A 136 37.85 -24.25 7.86
N MET A 137 38.14 -22.96 8.09
CA MET A 137 39.16 -22.59 9.10
C MET A 137 38.74 -23.03 10.51
N MET A 138 37.45 -22.90 10.86
CA MET A 138 36.91 -23.37 12.13
C MET A 138 37.06 -24.88 12.31
N ALA A 139 36.72 -25.66 11.26
CA ALA A 139 36.88 -27.11 11.27
C ALA A 139 38.35 -27.53 11.45
N ILE A 140 39.27 -26.84 10.77
CA ILE A 140 40.71 -27.07 10.90
C ILE A 140 41.17 -26.73 12.32
N SER A 141 40.80 -25.58 12.87
CA SER A 141 41.17 -25.13 14.22
C SER A 141 40.67 -26.10 15.29
N TRP A 142 39.40 -26.56 15.16
CA TRP A 142 38.82 -27.56 16.06
C TRP A 142 39.54 -28.92 15.94
N GLY A 143 39.89 -29.37 14.72
CA GLY A 143 40.68 -30.58 14.53
C GLY A 143 42.06 -30.50 15.17
N LEU A 144 42.77 -29.39 15.01
CA LEU A 144 44.07 -29.17 15.64
C LEU A 144 44.01 -29.16 17.19
N GLU A 145 42.95 -28.56 17.74
CA GLU A 145 42.74 -28.57 19.21
C GLU A 145 42.39 -29.97 19.72
N GLN A 146 41.57 -30.76 19.00
CA GLN A 146 41.20 -32.14 19.38
C GLN A 146 42.39 -33.10 19.41
N PHE A 147 43.37 -32.87 18.55
CA PHE A 147 44.62 -33.66 18.52
C PHE A 147 45.71 -33.06 19.44
N ASN A 148 45.37 -32.15 20.36
CA ASN A 148 46.28 -31.46 21.27
C ASN A 148 47.48 -30.83 20.56
N HIS A 149 47.32 -30.34 19.34
CA HIS A 149 48.39 -29.71 18.59
C HIS A 149 48.69 -28.31 19.18
N PRO A 150 49.98 -27.95 19.39
CA PRO A 150 50.38 -26.70 20.02
C PRO A 150 49.88 -25.44 19.26
N PHE A 151 49.52 -25.60 17.98
CA PHE A 151 49.00 -24.49 17.16
C PHE A 151 47.47 -24.37 17.17
N GLY A 152 46.71 -25.16 17.94
CA GLY A 152 45.24 -25.10 17.98
C GLY A 152 44.73 -23.72 18.37
N GLN A 153 45.25 -23.14 19.44
CA GLN A 153 44.85 -21.78 19.86
C GLN A 153 45.23 -20.70 18.84
N LEU A 154 46.42 -20.82 18.22
CA LEU A 154 46.84 -19.90 17.17
C LEU A 154 45.94 -20.01 15.94
N ALA A 155 45.43 -21.19 15.60
CA ALA A 155 44.50 -21.41 14.52
C ALA A 155 43.14 -20.73 14.79
N PHE A 156 42.62 -20.79 16.02
CA PHE A 156 41.41 -20.07 16.41
C PHE A 156 41.59 -18.54 16.39
N ILE A 157 42.76 -18.04 16.84
CA ILE A 157 43.09 -16.61 16.72
C ILE A 157 43.11 -16.17 15.27
N ALA A 158 43.76 -16.94 14.38
CA ALA A 158 43.79 -16.66 12.94
C ALA A 158 42.38 -16.69 12.32
N THR A 159 41.57 -17.68 12.68
CA THR A 159 40.17 -17.81 12.23
C THR A 159 39.34 -16.61 12.67
N THR A 160 39.50 -16.18 13.95
CA THR A 160 38.83 -15.00 14.47
C THR A 160 39.26 -13.73 13.74
N LEU A 161 40.54 -13.54 13.49
CA LEU A 161 41.04 -12.34 12.79
C LEU A 161 40.55 -12.27 11.34
N VAL A 162 40.52 -13.40 10.63
CA VAL A 162 39.97 -13.49 9.25
C VAL A 162 38.48 -13.18 9.25
N GLY A 163 37.70 -13.76 10.15
CA GLY A 163 36.25 -13.50 10.27
C GLY A 163 35.94 -12.09 10.75
N LEU A 164 36.78 -11.52 11.64
CA LEU A 164 36.60 -10.18 12.18
C LEU A 164 36.90 -9.07 11.16
N TYR A 165 37.83 -9.30 10.24
CA TYR A 165 38.27 -8.25 9.28
C TYR A 165 37.13 -7.58 8.50
N PRO A 166 36.22 -8.32 7.81
CA PRO A 166 35.11 -7.69 7.10
C PRO A 166 34.15 -6.96 8.04
N ILE A 167 33.84 -7.54 9.20
CA ILE A 167 32.90 -6.99 10.19
C ILE A 167 33.48 -5.71 10.82
N ALA A 168 34.75 -5.72 11.25
CA ALA A 168 35.41 -4.56 11.82
C ALA A 168 35.56 -3.43 10.80
N ARG A 169 35.86 -3.75 9.53
CA ARG A 169 35.90 -2.75 8.45
C ARG A 169 34.54 -2.09 8.26
N GLN A 170 33.46 -2.86 8.31
CA GLN A 170 32.10 -2.34 8.21
C GLN A 170 31.73 -1.53 9.45
N ALA A 171 32.05 -1.99 10.65
CA ALA A 171 31.87 -1.26 11.90
C ALA A 171 32.56 0.12 11.87
N LEU A 172 33.81 0.18 11.42
CA LEU A 172 34.55 1.44 11.27
C LEU A 172 33.88 2.41 10.27
N ARG A 173 33.34 1.90 9.18
CA ARG A 173 32.57 2.72 8.21
C ARG A 173 31.31 3.29 8.84
N LEU A 174 30.57 2.47 9.60
CA LEU A 174 29.34 2.88 10.27
C LEU A 174 29.60 3.89 11.39
N ILE A 175 30.69 3.72 12.16
CA ILE A 175 31.14 4.71 13.14
C ILE A 175 31.46 6.05 12.48
N LYS A 176 32.17 6.03 11.34
CA LYS A 176 32.49 7.25 10.57
C LYS A 176 31.23 7.91 9.96
N SER A 177 30.17 7.15 9.70
CA SER A 177 28.88 7.68 9.25
C SER A 177 27.93 8.06 10.40
N GLY A 178 28.41 8.10 11.67
CA GLY A 178 27.62 8.50 12.83
C GLY A 178 26.75 7.41 13.46
N SER A 179 26.83 6.16 12.98
CA SER A 179 26.10 5.02 13.53
C SER A 179 26.96 4.22 14.52
N TYR A 180 27.14 4.77 15.72
CA TYR A 180 28.05 4.19 16.73
C TYR A 180 27.58 2.86 17.33
N PHE A 181 26.26 2.63 17.39
CA PHE A 181 25.64 1.48 18.07
C PHE A 181 25.13 0.43 17.10
N ALA A 182 25.87 0.22 16.00
CA ALA A 182 25.56 -0.83 15.04
C ALA A 182 25.96 -2.21 15.60
N ILE A 183 25.26 -3.27 15.16
CA ILE A 183 25.53 -4.64 15.58
C ILE A 183 26.98 -5.06 15.26
N GLU A 184 27.52 -4.61 14.14
CA GLU A 184 28.89 -4.87 13.70
C GLU A 184 29.91 -4.31 14.68
N THR A 185 29.61 -3.15 15.29
CA THR A 185 30.44 -2.56 16.34
C THR A 185 30.43 -3.42 17.61
N LEU A 186 29.22 -3.83 18.04
CA LEU A 186 29.07 -4.66 19.25
C LEU A 186 29.73 -6.02 19.06
N MET A 187 29.57 -6.66 17.90
CA MET A 187 30.20 -7.94 17.56
C MET A 187 31.72 -7.83 17.49
N SER A 188 32.25 -6.75 16.91
CA SER A 188 33.69 -6.52 16.86
C SER A 188 34.28 -6.34 18.26
N VAL A 189 33.63 -5.56 19.11
CA VAL A 189 34.06 -5.37 20.53
C VAL A 189 34.00 -6.69 21.28
N ALA A 190 32.96 -7.49 21.13
CA ALA A 190 32.81 -8.78 21.79
C ALA A 190 33.87 -9.78 21.33
N ALA A 191 34.13 -9.90 20.02
CA ALA A 191 35.15 -10.81 19.49
C ALA A 191 36.58 -10.42 19.92
N ILE A 192 36.89 -9.12 19.87
CA ILE A 192 38.18 -8.59 20.34
C ILE A 192 38.33 -8.83 21.86
N GLY A 193 37.30 -8.51 22.64
CA GLY A 193 37.30 -8.73 24.08
C GLY A 193 37.47 -10.20 24.45
N ALA A 194 36.82 -11.11 23.74
CA ALA A 194 36.98 -12.57 23.92
C ALA A 194 38.39 -13.04 23.61
N LEU A 195 39.06 -12.51 22.59
CA LEU A 195 40.46 -12.78 22.32
C LEU A 195 41.39 -12.33 23.48
N PHE A 196 41.14 -11.14 24.04
CA PHE A 196 41.95 -10.60 25.13
C PHE A 196 41.83 -11.43 26.42
N ILE A 197 40.66 -12.02 26.70
CA ILE A 197 40.48 -12.90 27.88
C ILE A 197 40.84 -14.36 27.61
N GLY A 198 41.35 -14.70 26.39
CA GLY A 198 41.78 -16.04 26.04
C GLY A 198 40.65 -16.98 25.57
N ALA A 199 39.44 -16.51 25.36
CA ALA A 199 38.32 -17.28 24.87
C ALA A 199 38.33 -17.36 23.31
N THR A 200 39.42 -17.90 22.76
CA THR A 200 39.70 -17.84 21.31
C THR A 200 38.72 -18.66 20.45
N ALA A 201 38.36 -19.86 20.91
CA ALA A 201 37.38 -20.71 20.22
C ALA A 201 35.98 -20.07 20.22
N GLU A 202 35.59 -19.46 21.34
CA GLU A 202 34.30 -18.77 21.45
C GLU A 202 34.27 -17.51 20.59
N ALA A 203 35.35 -16.74 20.50
CA ALA A 203 35.43 -15.60 19.59
C ALA A 203 35.22 -16.00 18.14
N ALA A 204 35.83 -17.06 17.66
CA ALA A 204 35.65 -17.58 16.33
C ALA A 204 34.21 -18.08 16.10
N MET A 205 33.63 -18.80 17.08
CA MET A 205 32.25 -19.30 17.00
C MET A 205 31.22 -18.17 16.95
N VAL A 206 31.41 -17.10 17.71
CA VAL A 206 30.58 -15.90 17.70
C VAL A 206 30.51 -15.29 16.30
N LEU A 207 31.65 -15.14 15.63
CA LEU A 207 31.70 -14.59 14.26
C LEU A 207 31.06 -15.51 13.23
N LEU A 208 31.28 -16.82 13.35
CA LEU A 208 30.66 -17.82 12.47
C LEU A 208 29.13 -17.79 12.58
N LEU A 209 28.60 -17.83 13.81
CA LEU A 209 27.15 -17.77 14.04
C LEU A 209 26.55 -16.46 13.57
N PHE A 210 27.28 -15.36 13.74
CA PHE A 210 26.83 -14.05 13.23
C PHE A 210 26.72 -14.06 11.70
N LEU A 211 27.73 -14.55 10.96
CA LEU A 211 27.68 -14.61 9.50
C LEU A 211 26.59 -15.57 9.00
N ILE A 212 26.35 -16.69 9.68
CA ILE A 212 25.24 -17.59 9.39
C ILE A 212 23.90 -16.84 9.58
N GLY A 213 23.74 -16.12 10.69
CA GLY A 213 22.58 -15.33 11.01
C GLY A 213 22.30 -14.27 9.94
N GLU A 214 23.29 -13.51 9.53
CA GLU A 214 23.21 -12.49 8.50
C GLU A 214 22.75 -13.08 7.14
N ARG A 215 23.26 -14.27 6.78
CA ARG A 215 22.84 -14.98 5.56
C ARG A 215 21.40 -15.47 5.62
N LEU A 216 20.99 -16.04 6.74
CA LEU A 216 19.61 -16.49 6.94
C LEU A 216 18.62 -15.32 6.92
N GLU A 217 19.02 -14.20 7.53
CA GLU A 217 18.24 -12.96 7.52
C GLU A 217 18.07 -12.42 6.09
N GLY A 218 19.16 -12.30 5.32
CA GLY A 218 19.13 -11.85 3.92
C GLY A 218 18.26 -12.77 3.04
N TRP A 219 18.36 -14.09 3.23
CA TRP A 219 17.51 -15.06 2.53
C TRP A 219 16.03 -14.87 2.87
N ALA A 220 15.69 -14.67 4.15
CA ALA A 220 14.32 -14.51 4.58
C ALA A 220 13.72 -13.18 4.11
N ALA A 221 14.51 -12.09 4.14
CA ALA A 221 14.12 -10.79 3.61
C ALA A 221 13.90 -10.83 2.09
N SER A 222 14.78 -11.49 1.33
CA SER A 222 14.62 -11.73 -0.10
C SER A 222 13.33 -12.52 -0.39
N ARG A 223 13.01 -13.53 0.43
CA ARG A 223 11.78 -14.31 0.29
C ARG A 223 10.51 -13.47 0.54
N ALA A 224 10.54 -12.56 1.51
CA ALA A 224 9.44 -11.64 1.75
C ALA A 224 9.21 -10.69 0.55
N ARG A 225 10.31 -10.19 -0.07
CA ARG A 225 10.26 -9.30 -1.24
C ARG A 225 9.82 -9.98 -2.53
N GLN A 226 9.98 -11.30 -2.68
CA GLN A 226 9.61 -12.03 -3.90
C GLN A 226 8.15 -11.80 -4.33
N GLY A 227 7.24 -11.52 -3.40
CA GLY A 227 5.85 -11.18 -3.71
C GLY A 227 5.71 -9.89 -4.50
N VAL A 228 6.48 -8.86 -4.17
CA VAL A 228 6.49 -7.56 -4.87
C VAL A 228 7.29 -7.66 -6.17
N SER A 229 8.47 -8.31 -6.14
CA SER A 229 9.28 -8.54 -7.34
C SER A 229 8.55 -9.34 -8.41
N ALA A 230 7.66 -10.26 -8.03
CA ALA A 230 6.82 -10.99 -8.97
C ALA A 230 5.85 -10.08 -9.73
N LEU A 231 5.30 -9.06 -9.07
CA LEU A 231 4.46 -8.04 -9.73
C LEU A 231 5.28 -7.16 -10.68
N MET A 232 6.49 -6.76 -10.28
CA MET A 232 7.41 -6.02 -11.17
C MET A 232 7.79 -6.83 -12.41
N ALA A 233 7.98 -8.14 -12.28
CA ALA A 233 8.29 -9.04 -13.39
C ALA A 233 7.11 -9.27 -14.36
N LEU A 234 5.90 -8.77 -14.05
CA LEU A 234 4.74 -8.80 -14.96
C LEU A 234 4.87 -7.78 -16.10
N LYS A 235 5.70 -6.77 -15.95
CA LYS A 235 5.94 -5.75 -16.97
C LYS A 235 7.09 -6.22 -17.88
N PRO A 236 6.84 -6.51 -19.19
CA PRO A 236 7.91 -6.82 -20.14
C PRO A 236 8.80 -5.58 -20.32
N GLU A 237 10.01 -5.74 -20.81
CA GLU A 237 10.93 -4.61 -21.06
C GLU A 237 10.71 -3.99 -22.44
N THR A 238 10.25 -4.81 -23.40
CA THR A 238 10.01 -4.42 -24.80
C THR A 238 8.59 -4.79 -25.23
N ALA A 239 8.12 -4.13 -26.28
CA ALA A 239 6.84 -4.37 -26.91
C ALA A 239 6.98 -4.35 -28.45
N THR A 240 6.15 -5.15 -29.14
CA THR A 240 6.05 -5.11 -30.60
C THR A 240 5.00 -4.09 -31.00
N ARG A 241 5.44 -2.95 -31.52
CA ARG A 241 4.57 -1.90 -32.07
C ARG A 241 4.34 -2.12 -33.57
N LEU A 242 3.12 -1.92 -34.01
CA LEU A 242 2.75 -1.90 -35.41
C LEU A 242 2.71 -0.45 -35.91
N ARG A 243 3.57 -0.12 -36.87
CA ARG A 243 3.60 1.20 -37.53
C ARG A 243 3.57 1.03 -39.02
N ASN A 244 2.52 1.54 -39.67
CA ASN A 244 2.33 1.41 -41.12
C ASN A 244 2.34 -0.04 -41.63
N GLY A 245 1.95 -1.03 -40.79
CA GLY A 245 1.95 -2.45 -41.14
C GLY A 245 3.28 -3.17 -40.91
N GLU A 246 4.32 -2.46 -40.48
CA GLU A 246 5.61 -3.06 -40.08
C GLU A 246 5.68 -3.26 -38.57
N ARG A 247 6.35 -4.35 -38.16
CA ARG A 247 6.62 -4.70 -36.76
C ARG A 247 7.93 -4.06 -36.30
N GLU A 248 7.85 -3.26 -35.24
CA GLU A 248 9.00 -2.61 -34.62
C GLU A 248 9.07 -3.03 -33.15
N GLU A 249 10.21 -3.53 -32.69
CA GLU A 249 10.44 -3.75 -31.27
C GLU A 249 10.86 -2.46 -30.59
N VAL A 250 10.10 -2.01 -29.63
CA VAL A 250 10.31 -0.74 -28.92
C VAL A 250 10.36 -0.96 -27.41
N ALA A 251 11.08 -0.09 -26.70
CA ALA A 251 11.02 -0.06 -25.25
C ALA A 251 9.61 0.38 -24.78
N ILE A 252 9.10 -0.22 -23.68
CA ILE A 252 7.75 0.09 -23.16
C ILE A 252 7.57 1.57 -22.88
N ASN A 253 8.60 2.24 -22.36
CA ASN A 253 8.53 3.66 -22.02
C ASN A 253 8.38 4.59 -23.25
N SER A 254 8.45 4.04 -24.46
CA SER A 254 8.21 4.76 -25.71
C SER A 254 6.82 4.57 -26.31
N LEU A 255 5.97 3.78 -25.65
CA LEU A 255 4.56 3.57 -26.06
C LEU A 255 3.70 4.74 -25.59
N TRP A 256 2.90 5.29 -26.50
CA TRP A 256 1.96 6.37 -26.20
C TRP A 256 0.51 5.96 -26.55
N PRO A 257 -0.49 6.58 -25.91
CA PRO A 257 -1.89 6.35 -26.26
C PRO A 257 -2.13 6.54 -27.77
N GLY A 258 -2.81 5.55 -28.37
CA GLY A 258 -3.04 5.49 -29.83
C GLY A 258 -2.03 4.64 -30.60
N ASP A 259 -0.89 4.25 -30.01
CA ASP A 259 -0.01 3.25 -30.61
C ASP A 259 -0.71 1.90 -30.71
N VAL A 260 -0.46 1.16 -31.78
CA VAL A 260 -0.99 -0.19 -31.96
C VAL A 260 0.11 -1.19 -31.66
N ILE A 261 -0.17 -2.13 -30.77
CA ILE A 261 0.77 -3.17 -30.35
C ILE A 261 0.25 -4.57 -30.67
N GLU A 262 1.16 -5.50 -30.93
CA GLU A 262 0.88 -6.93 -31.02
C GLU A 262 1.43 -7.68 -29.80
N VAL A 263 0.63 -8.62 -29.29
CA VAL A 263 1.01 -9.51 -28.20
C VAL A 263 0.74 -10.95 -28.63
N ALA A 264 1.77 -11.78 -28.63
CA ALA A 264 1.68 -13.18 -29.00
C ALA A 264 0.89 -13.99 -27.95
N ALA A 265 0.41 -15.18 -28.35
CA ALA A 265 -0.13 -16.15 -27.39
C ALA A 265 0.91 -16.49 -26.32
N GLY A 266 0.52 -16.48 -25.05
CA GLY A 266 1.43 -16.60 -23.91
C GLY A 266 2.21 -15.32 -23.58
N GLY A 267 2.09 -14.27 -24.41
CA GLY A 267 2.72 -12.97 -24.17
C GLY A 267 1.94 -12.11 -23.19
N ARG A 268 2.65 -11.24 -22.46
CA ARG A 268 2.08 -10.28 -21.51
C ARG A 268 1.88 -8.93 -22.14
N LEU A 269 0.77 -8.26 -21.77
CA LEU A 269 0.48 -6.91 -22.21
C LEU A 269 1.43 -5.89 -21.57
N PRO A 270 2.13 -5.10 -22.39
CA PRO A 270 3.09 -4.10 -21.90
C PRO A 270 2.43 -2.82 -21.37
N ALA A 271 1.22 -2.50 -21.80
CA ALA A 271 0.46 -1.31 -21.46
C ALA A 271 -1.03 -1.63 -21.38
N ASP A 272 -1.83 -0.79 -20.73
CA ASP A 272 -3.28 -0.91 -20.80
C ASP A 272 -3.73 -0.66 -22.25
N GLY A 273 -4.55 -1.55 -22.78
CA GLY A 273 -4.93 -1.49 -24.18
C GLY A 273 -6.42 -1.75 -24.41
N LYS A 274 -6.89 -1.31 -25.58
CA LYS A 274 -8.21 -1.61 -26.11
C LYS A 274 -8.07 -2.68 -27.17
N LEU A 275 -8.79 -3.78 -27.03
CA LEU A 275 -8.71 -4.90 -27.96
C LEU A 275 -9.22 -4.50 -29.34
N LEU A 276 -8.40 -4.67 -30.36
CA LEU A 276 -8.77 -4.47 -31.77
C LEU A 276 -9.10 -5.79 -32.46
N SER A 277 -8.58 -6.92 -31.97
CA SER A 277 -8.89 -8.26 -32.44
C SER A 277 -10.37 -8.60 -32.12
N PRO A 278 -11.05 -9.44 -32.91
CA PRO A 278 -12.48 -9.72 -32.74
C PRO A 278 -12.85 -10.32 -31.39
N PHE A 279 -11.97 -11.16 -30.84
CA PHE A 279 -12.22 -11.91 -29.62
C PHE A 279 -10.91 -12.53 -29.12
N ALA A 280 -10.68 -12.54 -27.81
CA ALA A 280 -9.54 -13.23 -27.18
C ALA A 280 -9.77 -13.49 -25.69
N SER A 281 -9.08 -14.51 -25.14
CA SER A 281 -9.08 -14.84 -23.73
C SER A 281 -7.78 -14.33 -23.07
N PHE A 282 -7.92 -13.70 -21.91
CA PHE A 282 -6.81 -13.12 -21.15
C PHE A 282 -6.76 -13.72 -19.77
N ASP A 283 -5.58 -14.19 -19.37
CA ASP A 283 -5.28 -14.54 -17.98
C ASP A 283 -4.87 -13.28 -17.22
N GLU A 284 -5.77 -12.81 -16.38
CA GLU A 284 -5.58 -11.65 -15.52
C GLU A 284 -5.21 -12.07 -14.07
N SER A 285 -4.96 -13.37 -13.82
CA SER A 285 -4.75 -13.96 -12.49
C SER A 285 -3.62 -13.31 -11.69
N ALA A 286 -2.59 -12.86 -12.36
CA ALA A 286 -1.46 -12.19 -11.72
C ALA A 286 -1.83 -10.80 -11.14
N LEU A 287 -2.85 -10.15 -11.71
CA LEU A 287 -3.36 -8.85 -11.25
C LEU A 287 -4.56 -9.02 -10.34
N THR A 288 -5.42 -9.98 -10.68
CA THR A 288 -6.74 -10.16 -10.09
C THR A 288 -6.79 -11.32 -9.07
N GLY A 289 -5.87 -12.27 -9.15
CA GLY A 289 -5.91 -13.50 -8.35
C GLY A 289 -6.95 -14.53 -8.82
N GLU A 290 -7.75 -14.22 -9.84
CA GLU A 290 -8.73 -15.14 -10.42
C GLU A 290 -8.09 -16.04 -11.46
N SER A 291 -8.17 -17.35 -11.26
CA SER A 291 -7.51 -18.34 -12.13
C SER A 291 -8.26 -18.62 -13.45
N ILE A 292 -9.45 -18.03 -13.63
CA ILE A 292 -10.27 -18.26 -14.81
C ILE A 292 -9.96 -17.15 -15.83
N PRO A 293 -9.52 -17.48 -17.06
CA PRO A 293 -9.30 -16.51 -18.10
C PRO A 293 -10.56 -15.72 -18.45
N VAL A 294 -10.41 -14.41 -18.66
CA VAL A 294 -11.50 -13.51 -18.98
C VAL A 294 -11.59 -13.36 -20.50
N GLU A 295 -12.77 -13.60 -21.04
CA GLU A 295 -13.05 -13.38 -22.46
C GLU A 295 -13.31 -11.91 -22.74
N ARG A 296 -12.65 -11.37 -23.77
CA ARG A 296 -12.77 -9.97 -24.20
C ARG A 296 -13.14 -9.90 -25.67
N ALA A 297 -14.03 -8.98 -26.03
CA ALA A 297 -14.43 -8.68 -27.41
C ALA A 297 -13.74 -7.40 -27.92
N THR A 298 -13.85 -7.15 -29.23
CA THR A 298 -13.35 -5.91 -29.83
C THR A 298 -13.91 -4.69 -29.12
N GLY A 299 -13.03 -3.79 -28.70
CA GLY A 299 -13.36 -2.56 -27.98
C GLY A 299 -13.26 -2.66 -26.46
N ASP A 300 -13.15 -3.87 -25.90
CA ASP A 300 -12.97 -4.06 -24.48
C ASP A 300 -11.56 -3.63 -24.03
N LYS A 301 -11.49 -3.13 -22.80
CA LYS A 301 -10.22 -2.75 -22.17
C LYS A 301 -9.56 -3.98 -21.55
N VAL A 302 -8.26 -4.11 -21.76
CA VAL A 302 -7.40 -5.16 -21.17
C VAL A 302 -6.27 -4.49 -20.39
N PRO A 303 -6.05 -4.83 -19.12
CA PRO A 303 -5.02 -4.19 -18.30
C PRO A 303 -3.62 -4.69 -18.69
N ALA A 304 -2.61 -3.83 -18.50
CA ALA A 304 -1.20 -4.21 -18.61
C ALA A 304 -0.88 -5.36 -17.64
N GLY A 305 -0.03 -6.31 -18.08
CA GLY A 305 0.33 -7.49 -17.30
C GLY A 305 -0.59 -8.69 -17.45
N ALA A 306 -1.77 -8.53 -18.06
CA ALA A 306 -2.60 -9.65 -18.50
C ALA A 306 -1.84 -10.47 -19.55
N THR A 307 -2.04 -11.78 -19.57
CA THR A 307 -1.40 -12.68 -20.53
C THR A 307 -2.43 -13.11 -21.59
N SER A 308 -2.13 -12.93 -22.88
CA SER A 308 -2.96 -13.50 -23.92
C SER A 308 -2.86 -15.03 -23.92
N VAL A 309 -4.00 -15.74 -23.78
CA VAL A 309 -3.98 -17.20 -23.57
C VAL A 309 -3.88 -17.96 -24.87
N ASP A 310 -4.71 -17.63 -25.85
CA ASP A 310 -5.03 -18.51 -26.96
C ASP A 310 -4.53 -18.04 -28.33
N ARG A 311 -4.21 -16.76 -28.49
CA ARG A 311 -3.86 -16.21 -29.82
C ARG A 311 -2.99 -14.96 -29.79
N LEU A 312 -2.46 -14.60 -30.96
CA LEU A 312 -1.90 -13.29 -31.23
C LEU A 312 -3.02 -12.26 -31.19
N VAL A 313 -2.86 -11.20 -30.42
CA VAL A 313 -3.82 -10.11 -30.29
C VAL A 313 -3.21 -8.79 -30.68
N THR A 314 -4.04 -7.92 -31.24
CA THR A 314 -3.70 -6.54 -31.57
C THR A 314 -4.51 -5.62 -30.68
N LEU A 315 -3.83 -4.65 -30.03
CA LEU A 315 -4.44 -3.72 -29.10
C LEU A 315 -3.98 -2.28 -29.42
N GLU A 316 -4.87 -1.35 -29.17
CA GLU A 316 -4.55 0.09 -29.15
C GLU A 316 -4.17 0.48 -27.71
N VAL A 317 -3.02 1.09 -27.53
CA VAL A 317 -2.52 1.54 -26.21
C VAL A 317 -3.40 2.66 -25.68
N LEU A 318 -3.83 2.54 -24.42
CA LEU A 318 -4.65 3.54 -23.72
C LEU A 318 -3.89 4.30 -22.64
N SER A 319 -2.88 3.67 -22.02
CA SER A 319 -2.13 4.28 -20.92
C SER A 319 -0.91 5.06 -21.42
N GLU A 320 -0.62 6.19 -20.77
CA GLU A 320 0.65 6.89 -20.91
C GLU A 320 1.81 6.07 -20.33
N PRO A 321 3.07 6.33 -20.76
CA PRO A 321 4.23 5.69 -20.16
C PRO A 321 4.30 5.91 -18.65
N GLY A 322 4.40 4.82 -17.87
CA GLY A 322 4.42 4.90 -16.39
C GLY A 322 3.06 5.06 -15.71
N ALA A 323 1.95 5.01 -16.46
CA ALA A 323 0.59 5.15 -15.92
C ALA A 323 -0.31 3.91 -16.17
N SER A 324 0.27 2.78 -16.53
CA SER A 324 -0.48 1.52 -16.71
C SER A 324 -1.03 0.97 -15.38
N ALA A 325 -1.94 0.00 -15.44
CA ALA A 325 -2.49 -0.67 -14.26
C ALA A 325 -1.40 -1.22 -13.33
N ILE A 326 -0.34 -1.83 -13.89
CA ILE A 326 0.81 -2.30 -13.11
C ILE A 326 1.58 -1.14 -12.49
N ASP A 327 1.84 -0.06 -13.24
CA ASP A 327 2.56 1.11 -12.73
C ASP A 327 1.81 1.74 -11.55
N ARG A 328 0.48 1.83 -11.64
CA ARG A 328 -0.37 2.30 -10.52
C ARG A 328 -0.26 1.39 -9.30
N ILE A 329 -0.28 0.07 -9.48
CA ILE A 329 -0.11 -0.89 -8.37
C ILE A 329 1.28 -0.72 -7.73
N LEU A 330 2.34 -0.63 -8.52
CA LEU A 330 3.70 -0.44 -8.02
C LEU A 330 3.85 0.89 -7.28
N LYS A 331 3.30 1.99 -7.81
CA LYS A 331 3.26 3.28 -7.15
C LYS A 331 2.51 3.22 -5.81
N LEU A 332 1.38 2.53 -5.75
CA LEU A 332 0.64 2.32 -4.50
C LEU A 332 1.46 1.53 -3.47
N ILE A 333 2.23 0.53 -3.91
CA ILE A 333 3.14 -0.24 -3.03
C ILE A 333 4.28 0.66 -2.52
N GLU A 334 4.85 1.51 -3.37
CA GLU A 334 5.89 2.48 -2.98
C GLU A 334 5.36 3.50 -1.97
N GLU A 335 4.22 4.13 -2.25
CA GLU A 335 3.53 5.03 -1.31
C GLU A 335 3.18 4.33 0.01
N ALA A 336 2.87 3.02 -0.09
CA ALA A 336 2.61 2.17 1.05
C ALA A 336 3.84 2.02 1.96
N GLU A 337 5.03 1.84 1.40
CA GLU A 337 6.27 1.75 2.17
C GLU A 337 6.68 3.10 2.77
N GLU A 338 6.32 4.21 2.13
CA GLU A 338 6.57 5.56 2.67
C GLU A 338 5.81 5.80 3.98
N ARG A 339 4.61 5.24 4.13
CA ARG A 339 3.75 5.41 5.32
C ARG A 339 4.06 4.38 6.40
N ARG A 340 5.12 4.61 7.17
CA ARG A 340 5.53 3.72 8.28
C ARG A 340 4.46 3.55 9.35
N ALA A 341 4.26 2.31 9.78
CA ALA A 341 3.32 1.98 10.85
C ALA A 341 3.71 2.66 12.18
N PRO A 342 2.73 3.04 13.02
CA PRO A 342 2.98 3.52 14.38
C PRO A 342 3.86 2.58 15.20
N ILE A 343 3.68 1.27 15.07
CA ILE A 343 4.49 0.25 15.75
C ILE A 343 5.96 0.27 15.29
N GLU A 344 6.26 0.52 14.02
CA GLU A 344 7.64 0.66 13.53
C GLU A 344 8.32 1.88 14.13
N ARG A 345 7.63 3.01 14.20
CA ARG A 345 8.12 4.24 14.85
C ARG A 345 8.37 4.03 16.34
N PHE A 346 7.51 3.26 17.00
CA PHE A 346 7.69 2.89 18.41
C PHE A 346 8.95 2.04 18.59
N ILE A 347 9.16 1.01 17.79
CA ILE A 347 10.33 0.13 17.86
C ILE A 347 11.63 0.91 17.59
N ASP A 348 11.62 1.84 16.65
CA ASP A 348 12.77 2.69 16.36
C ASP A 348 13.11 3.62 17.54
N ARG A 349 12.10 4.19 18.19
CA ARG A 349 12.29 4.99 19.41
C ARG A 349 12.77 4.15 20.57
N PHE A 350 12.20 2.98 20.76
CA PHE A 350 12.61 2.02 21.78
C PHE A 350 14.07 1.61 21.60
N SER A 351 14.49 1.23 20.40
CA SER A 351 15.85 0.80 20.09
C SER A 351 16.88 1.90 20.36
N ARG A 352 16.56 3.17 20.09
CA ARG A 352 17.44 4.31 20.36
C ARG A 352 17.72 4.54 21.85
N ILE A 353 16.80 4.14 22.72
CA ILE A 353 16.97 4.25 24.19
C ILE A 353 17.55 2.97 24.76
N TYR A 354 17.03 1.83 24.30
CA TYR A 354 17.39 0.51 24.80
C TYR A 354 18.86 0.16 24.57
N THR A 355 19.39 0.39 23.36
CA THR A 355 20.77 0.00 23.03
C THR A 355 21.81 0.72 23.88
N PRO A 356 21.80 2.04 24.05
CA PRO A 356 22.70 2.70 24.99
C PRO A 356 22.52 2.26 26.46
N ALA A 357 21.26 2.00 26.87
CA ALA A 357 20.97 1.56 28.25
C ALA A 357 21.60 0.19 28.56
N ILE A 358 21.44 -0.78 27.64
CA ILE A 358 22.04 -2.11 27.84
C ILE A 358 23.56 -2.09 27.78
N MET A 359 24.15 -1.20 26.97
CA MET A 359 25.59 -0.99 26.96
C MET A 359 26.10 -0.44 28.30
N ALA A 360 25.38 0.51 28.89
CA ALA A 360 25.70 1.03 30.22
C ALA A 360 25.57 -0.07 31.28
N VAL A 361 24.54 -0.90 31.22
CA VAL A 361 24.39 -2.07 32.11
C VAL A 361 25.54 -3.05 31.94
N ALA A 362 25.91 -3.40 30.69
CA ALA A 362 27.05 -4.29 30.45
C ALA A 362 28.36 -3.75 30.98
N LEU A 363 28.58 -2.44 30.84
CA LEU A 363 29.75 -1.75 31.43
C LEU A 363 29.72 -1.80 32.94
N LEU A 364 28.58 -1.52 33.58
CA LEU A 364 28.43 -1.58 35.03
C LEU A 364 28.68 -3.00 35.55
N VAL A 365 28.11 -4.03 34.91
CA VAL A 365 28.31 -5.44 35.25
C VAL A 365 29.77 -5.84 35.10
N THR A 366 30.50 -5.30 34.14
CA THR A 366 31.92 -5.54 33.93
C THR A 366 32.79 -4.89 35.03
N LEU A 367 32.47 -3.65 35.44
CA LEU A 367 33.35 -2.85 36.30
C LEU A 367 33.03 -2.97 37.79
N VAL A 368 31.76 -2.97 38.17
CA VAL A 368 31.34 -2.85 39.58
C VAL A 368 31.77 -4.04 40.43
N PRO A 369 31.58 -5.31 40.05
CA PRO A 369 31.97 -6.44 40.89
C PRO A 369 33.48 -6.56 41.11
N PRO A 370 34.35 -6.43 40.07
CA PRO A 370 35.78 -6.44 40.29
C PRO A 370 36.29 -5.28 41.17
N LEU A 371 35.75 -4.06 40.98
CA LEU A 371 36.18 -2.87 41.67
C LEU A 371 35.70 -2.81 43.14
N LEU A 372 34.44 -3.21 43.40
CA LEU A 372 33.83 -3.07 44.72
C LEU A 372 33.90 -4.35 45.57
N PHE A 373 33.90 -5.52 44.93
CA PHE A 373 33.83 -6.82 45.60
C PHE A 373 35.06 -7.69 45.35
N ALA A 374 36.11 -7.14 44.74
CA ALA A 374 37.34 -7.85 44.39
C ALA A 374 37.10 -9.16 43.60
N ALA A 375 36.04 -9.19 42.77
CA ALA A 375 35.71 -10.32 41.95
C ALA A 375 36.69 -10.47 40.77
N SER A 376 36.73 -11.63 40.12
CA SER A 376 37.61 -11.90 39.00
C SER A 376 37.28 -11.01 37.79
N TRP A 377 38.25 -10.22 37.34
CA TRP A 377 38.11 -9.39 36.13
C TRP A 377 37.74 -10.23 34.88
N GLN A 378 38.38 -11.38 34.72
CA GLN A 378 38.15 -12.24 33.57
C GLN A 378 36.68 -12.73 33.49
N GLU A 379 36.12 -13.17 34.61
CA GLU A 379 34.75 -13.64 34.69
C GLU A 379 33.73 -12.54 34.39
N TRP A 380 33.92 -11.35 34.96
CA TRP A 380 32.96 -10.26 34.81
C TRP A 380 33.11 -9.52 33.50
N ILE A 381 34.29 -9.46 32.89
CA ILE A 381 34.46 -9.03 31.49
C ILE A 381 33.73 -9.99 30.57
N TYR A 382 33.87 -11.31 30.78
CA TYR A 382 33.17 -12.33 30.00
C TYR A 382 31.63 -12.17 30.09
N LYS A 383 31.10 -12.00 31.30
CA LYS A 383 29.67 -11.73 31.52
C LYS A 383 29.22 -10.43 30.88
N GLY A 384 29.99 -9.38 30.96
CA GLY A 384 29.70 -8.09 30.30
C GLY A 384 29.68 -8.18 28.78
N LEU A 385 30.62 -8.88 28.17
CA LEU A 385 30.65 -9.13 26.74
C LEU A 385 29.45 -9.98 26.28
N THR A 386 29.09 -10.99 27.08
CA THR A 386 27.90 -11.83 26.80
C THR A 386 26.60 -11.00 26.88
N LEU A 387 26.47 -10.12 27.88
CA LEU A 387 25.34 -9.19 27.99
C LEU A 387 25.27 -8.22 26.82
N LEU A 388 26.42 -7.74 26.35
CA LEU A 388 26.49 -6.84 25.20
C LEU A 388 25.92 -7.52 23.94
N LEU A 389 26.21 -8.79 23.72
CA LEU A 389 25.70 -9.58 22.58
C LEU A 389 24.21 -9.86 22.69
N ILE A 390 23.73 -10.29 23.87
CA ILE A 390 22.30 -10.56 24.09
C ILE A 390 21.49 -9.27 24.01
N GLY A 391 22.09 -8.14 24.39
CA GLY A 391 21.45 -6.83 24.42
C GLY A 391 21.10 -6.24 23.07
N CYS A 392 21.58 -6.81 21.94
CA CYS A 392 21.18 -6.32 20.61
C CYS A 392 19.69 -6.56 20.35
N PRO A 393 18.88 -5.54 20.01
CA PRO A 393 17.45 -5.74 19.70
C PRO A 393 17.19 -6.27 18.28
N CYS A 394 18.09 -7.07 17.70
CA CYS A 394 18.11 -7.47 16.29
C CYS A 394 16.82 -8.15 15.85
N ALA A 395 16.39 -9.20 16.56
CA ALA A 395 15.15 -9.93 16.26
C ALA A 395 13.91 -9.02 16.29
N LEU A 396 13.87 -8.06 17.23
CA LEU A 396 12.74 -7.13 17.35
C LEU A 396 12.69 -6.12 16.19
N VAL A 397 13.84 -5.59 15.82
CA VAL A 397 13.97 -4.56 14.75
C VAL A 397 13.65 -5.12 13.38
N ILE A 398 13.97 -6.38 13.12
CA ILE A 398 13.80 -7.03 11.81
C ILE A 398 12.40 -7.61 11.65
N SER A 399 11.83 -8.15 12.72
CA SER A 399 10.58 -8.91 12.65
C SER A 399 9.37 -8.09 12.23
N THR A 400 9.29 -6.83 12.63
CA THR A 400 8.12 -5.98 12.37
C THR A 400 8.02 -5.55 10.91
N PRO A 401 9.07 -4.97 10.28
CA PRO A 401 9.05 -4.71 8.83
C PRO A 401 8.80 -5.98 8.01
N ALA A 402 9.41 -7.12 8.40
CA ALA A 402 9.21 -8.38 7.70
C ALA A 402 7.75 -8.87 7.77
N ALA A 403 7.08 -8.72 8.91
CA ALA A 403 5.67 -9.06 9.06
C ALA A 403 4.76 -8.12 8.26
N ILE A 404 5.02 -6.81 8.28
CA ILE A 404 4.26 -5.81 7.51
C ILE A 404 4.43 -6.06 6.02
N THR A 405 5.66 -6.19 5.52
CA THR A 405 5.93 -6.47 4.10
C THR A 405 5.29 -7.78 3.66
N SER A 406 5.37 -8.85 4.48
CA SER A 406 4.71 -10.13 4.20
C SER A 406 3.19 -10.00 4.17
N GLY A 407 2.60 -9.20 5.07
CA GLY A 407 1.17 -8.90 5.12
C GLY A 407 0.72 -8.12 3.89
N LEU A 408 1.43 -7.05 3.52
CA LEU A 408 1.13 -6.25 2.33
C LEU A 408 1.25 -7.08 1.04
N ALA A 409 2.31 -7.89 0.91
CA ALA A 409 2.50 -8.79 -0.23
C ALA A 409 1.40 -9.88 -0.32
N ALA A 410 0.93 -10.39 0.83
CA ALA A 410 -0.18 -11.34 0.87
C ALA A 410 -1.51 -10.68 0.49
N ALA A 411 -1.75 -9.41 0.90
CA ALA A 411 -2.91 -8.62 0.52
C ALA A 411 -2.93 -8.37 -0.99
N ALA A 412 -1.84 -7.88 -1.54
CA ALA A 412 -1.71 -7.57 -2.97
C ALA A 412 -2.00 -8.79 -3.86
N ARG A 413 -1.49 -9.99 -3.48
CA ARG A 413 -1.77 -11.23 -4.21
C ARG A 413 -3.24 -11.67 -4.19
N ARG A 414 -4.05 -11.13 -3.28
CA ARG A 414 -5.50 -11.38 -3.18
C ARG A 414 -6.33 -10.24 -3.76
N GLY A 415 -5.70 -9.34 -4.50
CA GLY A 415 -6.39 -8.20 -5.07
C GLY A 415 -6.80 -7.14 -4.06
N ALA A 416 -6.14 -7.09 -2.89
CA ALA A 416 -6.34 -6.07 -1.88
C ALA A 416 -5.09 -5.20 -1.79
N LEU A 417 -5.19 -3.97 -2.24
CA LEU A 417 -4.10 -2.99 -2.18
C LEU A 417 -4.25 -2.16 -0.90
N ILE A 418 -3.25 -2.19 -0.03
CA ILE A 418 -3.24 -1.44 1.23
C ILE A 418 -2.07 -0.45 1.18
N LYS A 419 -2.35 0.83 1.35
CA LYS A 419 -1.36 1.91 1.31
C LYS A 419 -0.60 2.04 2.64
N GLY A 420 0.20 1.03 2.95
CA GLY A 420 1.18 1.10 4.01
C GLY A 420 0.91 0.34 5.28
N GLY A 421 1.97 0.25 6.07
CA GLY A 421 1.90 -0.37 7.40
C GLY A 421 0.93 0.37 8.33
N ALA A 422 0.79 1.69 8.18
CA ALA A 422 -0.16 2.48 8.96
C ALA A 422 -1.62 2.10 8.64
N ALA A 423 -1.96 1.99 7.35
CA ALA A 423 -3.28 1.56 6.90
C ALA A 423 -3.56 0.10 7.32
N LEU A 424 -2.57 -0.79 7.18
CA LEU A 424 -2.67 -2.18 7.63
C LEU A 424 -2.93 -2.28 9.14
N GLU A 425 -2.26 -1.46 9.95
CA GLU A 425 -2.47 -1.40 11.40
C GLU A 425 -3.87 -0.89 11.75
N GLN A 426 -4.33 0.19 11.10
CA GLN A 426 -5.67 0.74 11.30
C GLN A 426 -6.76 -0.27 10.91
N LEU A 427 -6.59 -0.93 9.76
CA LEU A 427 -7.53 -1.94 9.29
C LEU A 427 -7.67 -3.11 10.26
N GLY A 428 -6.60 -3.52 10.93
CA GLY A 428 -6.64 -4.54 12.00
C GLY A 428 -7.45 -4.14 13.22
N ARG A 429 -7.66 -2.83 13.44
CA ARG A 429 -8.41 -2.26 14.59
C ARG A 429 -9.86 -1.95 14.27
N VAL A 430 -10.26 -2.01 13.00
CA VAL A 430 -11.63 -1.69 12.56
C VAL A 430 -12.65 -2.60 13.25
N THR A 431 -13.68 -1.98 13.79
CA THR A 431 -14.84 -2.64 14.41
C THR A 431 -16.17 -2.24 13.78
N GLN A 432 -16.15 -1.22 12.90
CA GLN A 432 -17.31 -0.76 12.15
C GLN A 432 -16.93 -0.49 10.69
N VAL A 433 -17.87 -0.75 9.77
CA VAL A 433 -17.74 -0.44 8.35
C VAL A 433 -18.96 0.34 7.90
N ALA A 434 -18.75 1.52 7.35
CA ALA A 434 -19.77 2.27 6.63
C ALA A 434 -19.66 1.96 5.14
N PHE A 435 -20.77 1.59 4.52
CA PHE A 435 -20.85 1.30 3.10
C PHE A 435 -21.64 2.40 2.40
N ASP A 436 -21.10 2.94 1.32
CA ASP A 436 -21.98 3.55 0.33
C ASP A 436 -22.86 2.47 -0.30
N LYS A 437 -24.03 2.84 -0.80
CA LYS A 437 -24.92 1.88 -1.45
C LYS A 437 -24.49 1.62 -2.89
N THR A 438 -24.47 2.68 -3.69
CA THR A 438 -24.34 2.61 -5.15
C THR A 438 -22.90 2.31 -5.57
N GLY A 439 -22.69 1.28 -6.40
CA GLY A 439 -21.33 0.91 -6.83
C GLY A 439 -20.51 0.16 -5.77
N THR A 440 -20.94 0.16 -4.50
CA THR A 440 -20.31 -0.52 -3.37
C THR A 440 -21.08 -1.79 -3.00
N LEU A 441 -22.22 -1.69 -2.35
CA LEU A 441 -23.10 -2.84 -2.04
C LEU A 441 -23.82 -3.34 -3.29
N THR A 442 -24.07 -2.45 -4.25
CA THR A 442 -24.67 -2.75 -5.53
C THR A 442 -23.62 -2.72 -6.65
N VAL A 443 -23.99 -3.22 -7.83
CA VAL A 443 -23.09 -3.29 -8.99
C VAL A 443 -22.75 -1.91 -9.58
N GLY A 444 -23.54 -0.86 -9.25
CA GLY A 444 -23.39 0.48 -9.79
C GLY A 444 -23.87 0.64 -11.24
N LYS A 445 -24.68 -0.31 -11.73
CA LYS A 445 -25.28 -0.31 -13.06
C LYS A 445 -26.79 -0.41 -12.95
N PRO A 446 -27.47 0.68 -12.54
CA PRO A 446 -28.92 0.67 -12.44
C PRO A 446 -29.55 0.38 -13.80
N ARG A 447 -30.73 -0.25 -13.76
CA ARG A 447 -31.56 -0.52 -14.93
C ARG A 447 -32.95 0.03 -14.68
N VAL A 448 -33.62 0.50 -15.76
CA VAL A 448 -35.03 0.82 -15.72
C VAL A 448 -35.81 -0.49 -15.56
N THR A 449 -36.63 -0.56 -14.52
CA THR A 449 -37.43 -1.75 -14.19
C THR A 449 -38.90 -1.60 -14.58
N ALA A 450 -39.42 -0.37 -14.54
CA ALA A 450 -40.79 -0.07 -14.91
C ALA A 450 -40.93 1.40 -15.34
N ILE A 451 -41.85 1.64 -16.25
CA ILE A 451 -42.20 2.96 -16.74
C ILE A 451 -43.73 3.08 -16.60
N HIS A 452 -44.19 4.08 -15.85
CA HIS A 452 -45.62 4.29 -15.60
C HIS A 452 -46.01 5.69 -16.03
N PRO A 453 -46.53 5.85 -17.27
CA PRO A 453 -46.97 7.13 -17.79
C PRO A 453 -48.33 7.54 -17.20
N ALA A 454 -48.57 8.86 -17.16
CA ALA A 454 -49.89 9.41 -16.90
C ALA A 454 -50.87 9.12 -18.05
N THR A 455 -52.18 9.22 -17.75
CA THR A 455 -53.22 8.99 -18.76
C THR A 455 -53.02 9.91 -19.98
N GLY A 456 -52.91 9.31 -21.14
CA GLY A 456 -52.71 10.04 -22.42
C GLY A 456 -51.24 10.19 -22.85
N ILE A 457 -50.28 9.74 -22.08
CA ILE A 457 -48.87 9.70 -22.44
C ILE A 457 -48.46 8.23 -22.68
N SER A 458 -47.61 7.98 -23.66
CA SER A 458 -47.07 6.64 -23.90
C SER A 458 -45.76 6.43 -23.13
N GLU A 459 -45.40 5.17 -22.82
CA GLU A 459 -44.11 4.82 -22.21
C GLU A 459 -42.94 5.32 -23.08
N SER A 460 -43.06 5.20 -24.40
CA SER A 460 -42.04 5.67 -25.34
C SER A 460 -41.87 7.19 -25.31
N GLU A 461 -42.97 7.95 -25.20
CA GLU A 461 -42.91 9.42 -25.07
C GLU A 461 -42.26 9.83 -23.74
N LEU A 462 -42.66 9.20 -22.64
CA LEU A 462 -42.12 9.47 -21.32
C LEU A 462 -40.61 9.20 -21.28
N LEU A 463 -40.17 8.05 -21.81
CA LEU A 463 -38.76 7.65 -21.87
C LEU A 463 -37.97 8.56 -22.81
N THR A 464 -38.52 8.98 -23.93
CA THR A 464 -37.87 9.89 -24.88
C THR A 464 -37.60 11.26 -24.25
N LEU A 465 -38.60 11.83 -23.56
CA LEU A 465 -38.45 13.11 -22.87
C LEU A 465 -37.43 13.04 -21.74
N ALA A 466 -37.51 11.98 -20.93
CA ALA A 466 -36.54 11.76 -19.84
C ALA A 466 -35.11 11.62 -20.38
N SER A 467 -34.94 10.84 -21.45
CA SER A 467 -33.62 10.63 -22.07
C SER A 467 -33.06 11.89 -22.71
N ALA A 468 -33.91 12.74 -23.28
CA ALA A 468 -33.46 14.03 -23.82
C ALA A 468 -32.86 14.94 -22.73
N VAL A 469 -33.52 15.01 -21.56
CA VAL A 469 -33.06 15.80 -20.42
C VAL A 469 -31.79 15.22 -19.80
N GLU A 470 -31.66 13.89 -19.76
CA GLU A 470 -30.55 13.17 -19.13
C GLU A 470 -29.36 12.95 -20.07
N GLN A 471 -29.48 13.29 -21.34
CA GLN A 471 -28.41 13.08 -22.33
C GLN A 471 -27.18 13.91 -21.99
N GLY A 472 -26.03 13.23 -21.83
CA GLY A 472 -24.77 13.86 -21.43
C GLY A 472 -24.55 13.96 -19.91
N ALA A 473 -25.54 13.62 -19.09
CA ALA A 473 -25.36 13.54 -17.65
C ALA A 473 -24.49 12.35 -17.24
N THR A 474 -23.62 12.55 -16.28
CA THR A 474 -22.69 11.52 -15.78
C THR A 474 -23.28 10.64 -14.67
N HIS A 475 -24.45 10.98 -14.17
CA HIS A 475 -25.09 10.25 -13.08
C HIS A 475 -25.54 8.84 -13.53
N PRO A 476 -25.30 7.76 -12.74
CA PRO A 476 -25.65 6.39 -13.14
C PRO A 476 -27.13 6.18 -13.50
N LEU A 477 -28.06 6.83 -12.80
CA LEU A 477 -29.50 6.77 -13.11
C LEU A 477 -29.81 7.40 -14.47
N ALA A 478 -29.20 8.54 -14.77
CA ALA A 478 -29.33 9.23 -16.05
C ALA A 478 -28.87 8.34 -17.21
N GLN A 479 -27.68 7.73 -17.05
CA GLN A 479 -27.15 6.81 -18.06
C GLN A 479 -28.04 5.58 -18.27
N ALA A 480 -28.69 5.09 -17.21
CA ALA A 480 -29.63 3.98 -17.31
C ALA A 480 -30.87 4.35 -18.15
N ILE A 481 -31.42 5.53 -17.94
CA ILE A 481 -32.59 6.04 -18.69
C ILE A 481 -32.23 6.21 -20.18
N VAL A 482 -31.08 6.85 -20.47
CA VAL A 482 -30.61 7.04 -21.86
C VAL A 482 -30.33 5.71 -22.54
N ARG A 483 -29.71 4.76 -21.84
CA ARG A 483 -29.44 3.41 -22.37
C ARG A 483 -30.73 2.67 -22.71
N GLU A 484 -31.74 2.75 -21.86
CA GLU A 484 -33.04 2.11 -22.12
C GLU A 484 -33.70 2.66 -23.37
N ALA A 485 -33.67 3.99 -23.56
CA ALA A 485 -34.17 4.63 -24.77
C ALA A 485 -33.41 4.20 -26.05
N GLN A 486 -32.07 4.05 -25.92
CA GLN A 486 -31.24 3.54 -27.04
C GLN A 486 -31.55 2.09 -27.38
N VAL A 487 -31.74 1.22 -26.38
CA VAL A 487 -32.16 -0.19 -26.58
C VAL A 487 -33.52 -0.27 -27.24
N ALA A 488 -34.45 0.63 -26.85
CA ALA A 488 -35.76 0.75 -27.48
C ALA A 488 -35.73 1.45 -28.85
N ALA A 489 -34.53 1.81 -29.35
CA ALA A 489 -34.35 2.50 -30.64
C ALA A 489 -35.18 3.78 -30.80
N LEU A 490 -35.39 4.53 -29.70
CA LEU A 490 -36.15 5.76 -29.70
C LEU A 490 -35.31 6.92 -30.26
N ALA A 491 -35.94 7.80 -31.02
CA ALA A 491 -35.31 9.04 -31.50
C ALA A 491 -35.32 10.08 -30.37
N ILE A 492 -34.15 10.33 -29.76
CA ILE A 492 -34.01 11.26 -28.66
C ILE A 492 -33.82 12.68 -29.20
N PRO A 493 -34.76 13.63 -28.92
CA PRO A 493 -34.62 15.01 -29.35
C PRO A 493 -33.49 15.74 -28.59
N ALA A 494 -32.96 16.78 -29.21
CA ALA A 494 -31.97 17.63 -28.53
C ALA A 494 -32.63 18.44 -27.40
N ALA A 495 -31.95 18.49 -26.24
CA ALA A 495 -32.35 19.34 -25.13
C ALA A 495 -31.51 20.63 -25.09
N GLU A 496 -32.14 21.74 -24.77
CA GLU A 496 -31.52 23.06 -24.64
C GLU A 496 -31.50 23.50 -23.15
N SER A 497 -30.58 24.36 -22.79
CA SER A 497 -30.50 24.97 -21.43
C SER A 497 -30.51 23.94 -20.31
N GLN A 498 -29.86 22.82 -20.48
CA GLN A 498 -29.73 21.75 -19.47
C GLN A 498 -29.04 22.28 -18.20
N ARG A 499 -29.68 22.07 -17.03
CA ARG A 499 -29.19 22.56 -15.75
C ARG A 499 -29.44 21.54 -14.63
N ALA A 500 -28.38 21.13 -13.95
CA ALA A 500 -28.50 20.30 -12.76
C ALA A 500 -28.99 21.16 -11.56
N LEU A 501 -29.98 20.64 -10.85
CA LEU A 501 -30.52 21.21 -9.62
C LEU A 501 -29.97 20.41 -8.43
N VAL A 502 -29.02 20.97 -7.72
CA VAL A 502 -28.32 20.29 -6.63
C VAL A 502 -29.30 19.71 -5.60
N GLY A 503 -29.25 18.39 -5.38
CA GLY A 503 -30.11 17.67 -4.45
C GLY A 503 -31.58 17.55 -4.87
N SER A 504 -31.93 17.93 -6.11
CA SER A 504 -33.31 17.90 -6.59
C SER A 504 -33.49 17.16 -7.90
N GLY A 505 -32.59 17.30 -8.87
CA GLY A 505 -32.73 16.66 -10.17
C GLY A 505 -32.04 17.45 -11.29
N ILE A 506 -32.55 17.32 -12.50
CA ILE A 506 -32.05 17.99 -13.69
C ILE A 506 -33.22 18.52 -14.53
N GLU A 507 -33.09 19.72 -15.06
CA GLU A 507 -34.09 20.33 -15.96
C GLU A 507 -33.47 20.74 -17.30
N ALA A 508 -34.26 20.72 -18.35
CA ALA A 508 -33.90 21.23 -19.65
C ALA A 508 -35.14 21.67 -20.44
N GLN A 509 -34.94 22.38 -21.54
CA GLN A 509 -35.99 22.64 -22.51
C GLN A 509 -35.94 21.59 -23.63
N VAL A 510 -37.05 20.91 -23.86
CA VAL A 510 -37.23 19.91 -24.91
C VAL A 510 -38.42 20.35 -25.78
N ASN A 511 -38.18 20.59 -27.05
CA ASN A 511 -39.19 21.11 -27.99
C ASN A 511 -39.86 22.41 -27.52
N GLY A 512 -39.14 23.30 -26.79
CA GLY A 512 -39.63 24.54 -26.28
C GLY A 512 -40.43 24.45 -24.96
N GLU A 513 -40.59 23.26 -24.39
CA GLU A 513 -41.21 23.01 -23.09
C GLU A 513 -40.19 22.69 -22.00
N ARG A 514 -40.44 23.18 -20.80
CA ARG A 514 -39.58 22.86 -19.65
C ARG A 514 -39.85 21.43 -19.16
N VAL A 515 -38.84 20.59 -19.15
CA VAL A 515 -38.92 19.22 -18.62
C VAL A 515 -37.94 19.09 -17.45
N LEU A 516 -38.45 18.59 -16.33
CA LEU A 516 -37.70 18.36 -15.10
C LEU A 516 -37.74 16.86 -14.80
N ILE A 517 -36.54 16.31 -14.49
CA ILE A 517 -36.40 14.97 -13.92
C ILE A 517 -35.96 15.15 -12.48
N CYS A 518 -36.75 14.64 -11.53
CA CYS A 518 -36.45 14.80 -10.11
C CYS A 518 -36.82 13.55 -9.28
N ALA A 519 -36.26 13.44 -8.07
CA ALA A 519 -36.66 12.38 -7.14
C ALA A 519 -38.14 12.56 -6.71
N ALA A 520 -38.83 11.46 -6.45
CA ALA A 520 -40.27 11.44 -6.13
C ALA A 520 -40.69 12.37 -4.97
N GLY A 521 -39.82 12.57 -3.98
CA GLY A 521 -40.10 13.48 -2.84
C GLY A 521 -39.85 14.97 -3.10
N LYS A 522 -39.43 15.37 -4.32
CA LYS A 522 -39.04 16.76 -4.63
C LYS A 522 -40.11 17.52 -5.44
N HIS A 523 -41.15 16.85 -5.89
CA HIS A 523 -42.28 17.45 -6.57
C HIS A 523 -43.58 16.76 -6.15
N PRO A 524 -44.71 17.46 -6.01
CA PRO A 524 -46.00 16.86 -5.70
C PRO A 524 -46.41 15.90 -6.79
N ALA A 525 -46.80 14.68 -6.43
CA ALA A 525 -47.19 13.61 -7.34
C ALA A 525 -48.33 12.74 -6.78
N ASP A 526 -49.41 13.40 -6.30
CA ASP A 526 -50.50 12.76 -5.56
C ASP A 526 -51.12 11.59 -6.33
N ALA A 527 -51.25 11.72 -7.64
CA ALA A 527 -51.82 10.70 -8.53
C ALA A 527 -50.93 9.41 -8.54
N PHE A 528 -49.67 9.50 -8.26
CA PHE A 528 -48.71 8.39 -8.25
C PHE A 528 -48.27 7.99 -6.83
N ALA A 529 -48.76 8.63 -5.77
CA ALA A 529 -48.28 8.44 -4.42
C ALA A 529 -48.34 6.98 -3.93
N GLY A 530 -49.40 6.24 -4.24
CA GLY A 530 -49.54 4.82 -3.93
C GLY A 530 -48.50 3.96 -4.65
N LEU A 531 -48.35 4.17 -5.96
CA LEU A 531 -47.39 3.47 -6.80
C LEU A 531 -45.94 3.76 -6.38
N ILE A 532 -45.60 5.03 -6.11
CA ILE A 532 -44.28 5.43 -5.64
C ILE A 532 -43.95 4.69 -4.33
N ASN A 533 -44.90 4.66 -3.40
CA ASN A 533 -44.72 3.97 -2.13
C ASN A 533 -44.46 2.45 -2.31
N GLU A 534 -45.17 1.82 -3.25
CA GLU A 534 -44.99 0.39 -3.56
C GLU A 534 -43.61 0.13 -4.17
N LEU A 535 -43.23 0.88 -5.20
CA LEU A 535 -41.95 0.73 -5.89
C LEU A 535 -40.75 1.00 -4.95
N GLU A 536 -40.81 2.07 -4.15
CA GLU A 536 -39.76 2.40 -3.17
C GLU A 536 -39.67 1.35 -2.06
N SER A 537 -40.79 0.79 -1.61
CA SER A 537 -40.80 -0.29 -0.63
C SER A 537 -40.24 -1.61 -1.19
N ALA A 538 -40.26 -1.77 -2.50
CA ALA A 538 -39.57 -2.85 -3.21
C ALA A 538 -38.07 -2.56 -3.47
N GLY A 539 -37.50 -1.53 -2.87
CA GLY A 539 -36.07 -1.18 -2.99
C GLY A 539 -35.68 -0.46 -4.29
N GLN A 540 -36.68 0.05 -5.04
CA GLN A 540 -36.44 0.76 -6.29
C GLN A 540 -36.27 2.25 -6.05
N THR A 541 -35.48 2.89 -6.89
CA THR A 541 -35.38 4.36 -6.94
C THR A 541 -36.36 4.88 -7.96
N VAL A 542 -37.24 5.83 -7.56
CA VAL A 542 -38.29 6.36 -8.41
C VAL A 542 -37.97 7.81 -8.77
N VAL A 543 -37.97 8.12 -10.06
CA VAL A 543 -37.82 9.47 -10.58
C VAL A 543 -39.11 9.91 -11.27
N LEU A 544 -39.46 11.18 -11.09
CA LEU A 544 -40.60 11.84 -11.75
C LEU A 544 -40.13 12.50 -13.04
N VAL A 545 -40.95 12.41 -14.07
CA VAL A 545 -40.82 13.21 -15.29
C VAL A 545 -41.91 14.25 -15.27
N VAL A 546 -41.55 15.52 -15.20
CA VAL A 546 -42.47 16.66 -15.04
C VAL A 546 -42.31 17.60 -16.24
N ARG A 547 -43.41 18.00 -16.85
CA ARG A 547 -43.42 18.97 -17.94
C ARG A 547 -44.30 20.18 -17.56
N ASN A 548 -43.72 21.37 -17.57
CA ASN A 548 -44.43 22.61 -17.20
C ASN A 548 -45.21 22.49 -15.86
N ASP A 549 -44.66 21.84 -14.86
CA ASP A 549 -45.22 21.50 -13.54
C ASP A 549 -46.26 20.36 -13.51
N ASP A 550 -46.60 19.76 -14.66
CA ASP A 550 -47.46 18.57 -14.74
C ASP A 550 -46.62 17.30 -14.71
N VAL A 551 -46.96 16.35 -13.83
CA VAL A 551 -46.31 15.07 -13.73
C VAL A 551 -46.77 14.16 -14.89
N LEU A 552 -45.88 13.88 -15.84
CA LEU A 552 -46.14 13.03 -16.98
C LEU A 552 -46.10 11.53 -16.66
N GLY A 553 -45.39 11.17 -15.60
CA GLY A 553 -45.26 9.79 -15.17
C GLY A 553 -44.03 9.57 -14.27
N VAL A 554 -43.83 8.31 -13.96
CA VAL A 554 -42.71 7.86 -13.10
C VAL A 554 -41.89 6.80 -13.80
N ILE A 555 -40.58 6.82 -13.59
CA ILE A 555 -39.63 5.80 -14.04
C ILE A 555 -38.99 5.18 -12.78
N ALA A 556 -39.12 3.86 -12.68
CA ALA A 556 -38.54 3.10 -11.61
C ALA A 556 -37.20 2.47 -12.07
N LEU A 557 -36.18 2.62 -11.24
CA LEU A 557 -34.85 2.09 -11.51
C LEU A 557 -34.40 1.23 -10.33
N GLN A 558 -33.66 0.18 -10.62
CA GLN A 558 -33.08 -0.68 -9.59
C GLN A 558 -31.63 -0.97 -9.91
N ASP A 559 -30.78 -0.83 -8.90
CA ASP A 559 -29.40 -1.28 -8.94
C ASP A 559 -29.29 -2.62 -8.19
N THR A 560 -28.73 -3.61 -8.86
CA THR A 560 -28.70 -4.98 -8.33
C THR A 560 -27.65 -5.09 -7.23
N LEU A 561 -28.00 -5.70 -6.09
CA LEU A 561 -27.05 -6.07 -5.05
C LEU A 561 -25.97 -7.00 -5.61
N ARG A 562 -24.74 -6.85 -5.13
CA ARG A 562 -23.66 -7.77 -5.46
C ARG A 562 -23.96 -9.15 -4.93
N ALA A 563 -23.66 -10.17 -5.71
CA ALA A 563 -23.95 -11.56 -5.35
C ALA A 563 -23.27 -12.01 -4.04
N ASP A 564 -22.13 -11.39 -3.70
CA ASP A 564 -21.36 -11.70 -2.49
C ASP A 564 -21.68 -10.77 -1.32
N ALA A 565 -22.54 -9.76 -1.46
CA ALA A 565 -22.81 -8.77 -0.42
C ALA A 565 -23.30 -9.40 0.89
N ALA A 566 -24.34 -10.23 0.84
CA ALA A 566 -24.89 -10.87 2.03
C ALA A 566 -23.87 -11.77 2.73
N THR A 567 -23.09 -12.54 1.97
CA THR A 567 -22.03 -13.40 2.50
C THR A 567 -20.93 -12.57 3.17
N ALA A 568 -20.46 -11.52 2.51
CA ALA A 568 -19.42 -10.64 3.03
C ALA A 568 -19.86 -9.95 4.33
N ILE A 569 -21.09 -9.45 4.40
CA ILE A 569 -21.66 -8.85 5.62
C ILE A 569 -21.73 -9.86 6.76
N SER A 570 -22.19 -11.08 6.47
CA SER A 570 -22.24 -12.17 7.48
C SER A 570 -20.83 -12.52 8.00
N GLU A 571 -19.85 -12.65 7.12
CA GLU A 571 -18.44 -12.92 7.47
C GLU A 571 -17.85 -11.76 8.29
N LEU A 572 -18.12 -10.47 7.94
CA LEU A 572 -17.69 -9.31 8.73
C LEU A 572 -18.31 -9.31 10.13
N ASN A 573 -19.60 -9.61 10.24
CA ASN A 573 -20.29 -9.74 11.53
C ASN A 573 -19.67 -10.87 12.38
N ALA A 574 -19.30 -12.00 11.80
CA ALA A 574 -18.59 -13.09 12.49
C ALA A 574 -17.21 -12.65 13.00
N LEU A 575 -16.55 -11.70 12.32
CA LEU A 575 -15.32 -11.06 12.79
C LEU A 575 -15.56 -9.97 13.84
N GLY A 576 -16.82 -9.71 14.24
CA GLY A 576 -17.18 -8.65 15.17
C GLY A 576 -17.08 -7.24 14.55
N VAL A 577 -17.22 -7.12 13.24
CA VAL A 577 -17.25 -5.85 12.50
C VAL A 577 -18.68 -5.54 12.09
N LYS A 578 -19.25 -4.47 12.63
CA LYS A 578 -20.63 -4.05 12.34
C LYS A 578 -20.70 -3.20 11.10
N GLY A 579 -21.70 -3.45 10.24
CA GLY A 579 -21.93 -2.66 9.04
C GLY A 579 -23.03 -1.61 9.22
N VAL A 580 -22.89 -0.47 8.54
CA VAL A 580 -23.94 0.56 8.41
C VAL A 580 -23.97 1.08 6.97
N ILE A 581 -25.14 1.31 6.42
CA ILE A 581 -25.33 1.88 5.09
C ILE A 581 -25.46 3.41 5.20
N LEU A 582 -24.67 4.15 4.40
CA LEU A 582 -24.79 5.60 4.25
C LEU A 582 -25.17 5.91 2.81
N THR A 583 -26.38 6.41 2.57
CA THR A 583 -26.89 6.64 1.21
C THR A 583 -27.63 7.97 1.05
N GLY A 584 -27.54 8.55 -0.15
CA GLY A 584 -28.34 9.67 -0.54
C GLY A 584 -29.77 9.31 -0.95
N ASP A 585 -30.09 8.02 -1.06
CA ASP A 585 -31.42 7.54 -1.43
C ASP A 585 -32.48 7.84 -0.36
N ASN A 586 -33.72 7.69 -0.76
CA ASN A 586 -34.85 7.84 0.17
C ASN A 586 -34.86 6.73 1.25
N PRO A 587 -35.44 7.00 2.43
CA PRO A 587 -35.44 6.06 3.54
C PRO A 587 -36.10 4.70 3.27
N ARG A 588 -37.10 4.62 2.37
CA ARG A 588 -37.80 3.35 2.06
C ARG A 588 -36.94 2.43 1.23
N ALA A 589 -36.31 2.95 0.16
CA ALA A 589 -35.39 2.17 -0.65
C ALA A 589 -34.15 1.73 0.13
N ALA A 590 -33.66 2.58 1.02
CA ALA A 590 -32.55 2.25 1.93
C ALA A 590 -32.94 1.15 2.93
N ALA A 591 -34.15 1.23 3.51
CA ALA A 591 -34.67 0.25 4.47
C ALA A 591 -34.84 -1.14 3.85
N ALA A 592 -35.28 -1.22 2.58
CA ALA A 592 -35.43 -2.49 1.88
C ALA A 592 -34.10 -3.23 1.75
N ILE A 593 -33.05 -2.56 1.31
CA ILE A 593 -31.70 -3.13 1.15
C ILE A 593 -31.08 -3.43 2.54
N ALA A 594 -31.23 -2.53 3.49
CA ALA A 594 -30.73 -2.72 4.85
C ALA A 594 -31.40 -3.92 5.54
N GLY A 595 -32.71 -4.12 5.33
CA GLY A 595 -33.44 -5.27 5.82
C GLY A 595 -32.97 -6.59 5.21
N GLU A 596 -32.69 -6.62 3.90
CA GLU A 596 -32.15 -7.79 3.19
C GLU A 596 -30.76 -8.19 3.71
N LEU A 597 -29.90 -7.21 4.00
CA LEU A 597 -28.52 -7.42 4.48
C LEU A 597 -28.40 -7.47 6.00
N GLY A 598 -29.46 -7.18 6.76
CA GLY A 598 -29.41 -7.11 8.22
C GLY A 598 -28.53 -5.97 8.75
N LEU A 599 -28.50 -4.82 8.05
CA LEU A 599 -27.68 -3.65 8.38
C LEU A 599 -28.50 -2.50 8.92
N GLU A 600 -27.87 -1.64 9.74
CA GLU A 600 -28.38 -0.32 10.05
C GLU A 600 -28.18 0.62 8.84
N PHE A 601 -28.95 1.71 8.76
CA PHE A 601 -28.81 2.66 7.66
C PHE A 601 -29.07 4.11 8.08
N LYS A 602 -28.43 5.04 7.38
CA LYS A 602 -28.76 6.47 7.34
C LYS A 602 -29.03 6.86 5.90
N ALA A 603 -30.18 7.41 5.62
CA ALA A 603 -30.65 7.71 4.25
C ALA A 603 -30.88 9.21 4.04
N GLY A 604 -31.02 9.63 2.77
CA GLY A 604 -31.25 11.03 2.40
C GLY A 604 -30.05 11.94 2.67
N LEU A 605 -28.83 11.38 2.73
CA LEU A 605 -27.62 12.10 3.08
C LEU A 605 -27.05 12.83 1.84
N LEU A 606 -26.78 14.12 2.02
CA LEU A 606 -25.90 14.87 1.11
C LEU A 606 -24.42 14.47 1.36
N PRO A 607 -23.50 14.77 0.43
CA PRO A 607 -22.08 14.46 0.64
C PRO A 607 -21.51 14.99 1.96
N GLU A 608 -21.88 16.21 2.36
CA GLU A 608 -21.49 16.81 3.64
C GLU A 608 -22.06 16.07 4.86
N ASP A 609 -23.30 15.55 4.75
CA ASP A 609 -23.93 14.79 5.82
C ASP A 609 -23.30 13.39 5.96
N LYS A 610 -22.83 12.80 4.86
CA LYS A 610 -22.03 11.56 4.90
C LYS A 610 -20.73 11.79 5.70
N VAL A 611 -20.02 12.89 5.45
CA VAL A 611 -18.80 13.25 6.19
C VAL A 611 -19.07 13.38 7.68
N LYS A 612 -20.16 14.10 8.06
CA LYS A 612 -20.57 14.25 9.48
C LYS A 612 -20.88 12.90 10.10
N ALA A 613 -21.69 12.08 9.42
CA ALA A 613 -22.06 10.74 9.91
C ALA A 613 -20.84 9.82 10.11
N VAL A 614 -19.89 9.83 9.17
CA VAL A 614 -18.62 9.09 9.28
C VAL A 614 -17.78 9.61 10.44
N THR A 615 -17.68 10.91 10.61
CA THR A 615 -16.92 11.54 11.70
C THR A 615 -17.50 11.16 13.06
N GLU A 616 -18.82 11.23 13.21
CA GLU A 616 -19.52 10.81 14.44
C GLU A 616 -19.28 9.33 14.77
N LEU A 617 -19.48 8.45 13.79
CA LEU A 617 -19.27 7.01 13.97
C LEU A 617 -17.82 6.70 14.33
N ASN A 618 -16.86 7.36 13.69
CA ASN A 618 -15.43 7.16 13.94
C ASN A 618 -14.97 7.65 15.32
N GLN A 619 -15.70 8.61 15.96
CA GLN A 619 -15.43 9.01 17.34
C GLN A 619 -15.77 7.91 18.36
N HIS A 620 -16.73 7.07 18.07
CA HIS A 620 -17.15 5.98 18.98
C HIS A 620 -16.28 4.74 18.83
N ALA A 621 -15.88 4.37 17.61
CA ALA A 621 -15.04 3.23 17.34
C ALA A 621 -14.36 3.37 15.96
N PRO A 622 -13.17 2.77 15.75
CA PRO A 622 -12.47 2.85 14.47
C PRO A 622 -13.35 2.36 13.31
N LEU A 623 -13.66 3.27 12.39
CA LEU A 623 -14.56 3.05 11.27
C LEU A 623 -13.81 2.96 9.96
N ALA A 624 -14.11 1.94 9.13
CA ALA A 624 -13.75 1.93 7.72
C ALA A 624 -14.91 2.50 6.89
N MET A 625 -14.62 3.36 5.91
CA MET A 625 -15.60 3.81 4.92
C MET A 625 -15.27 3.20 3.56
N VAL A 626 -16.24 2.48 2.99
CA VAL A 626 -16.13 1.84 1.66
C VAL A 626 -17.00 2.60 0.66
N GLY A 627 -16.39 3.02 -0.45
CA GLY A 627 -17.07 3.77 -1.51
C GLY A 627 -16.41 3.55 -2.88
N ASP A 628 -17.07 4.03 -3.94
CA ASP A 628 -16.61 3.87 -5.32
C ASP A 628 -16.43 5.20 -6.07
N GLY A 629 -16.97 6.29 -5.56
CA GLY A 629 -17.12 7.55 -6.27
C GLY A 629 -16.34 8.73 -5.72
N ILE A 630 -16.30 9.80 -6.53
CA ILE A 630 -15.74 11.10 -6.16
C ILE A 630 -16.51 11.69 -4.96
N ASN A 631 -17.81 11.43 -4.89
CA ASN A 631 -18.67 11.96 -3.84
C ASN A 631 -18.36 11.39 -2.45
N ASP A 632 -17.77 10.19 -2.39
CA ASP A 632 -17.44 9.49 -1.14
C ASP A 632 -15.99 9.77 -0.68
N ALA A 633 -15.16 10.34 -1.55
CA ALA A 633 -13.76 10.64 -1.23
C ALA A 633 -13.59 11.48 0.06
N PRO A 634 -14.39 12.55 0.32
CA PRO A 634 -14.31 13.28 1.57
C PRO A 634 -14.73 12.45 2.80
N ALA A 635 -15.73 11.56 2.65
CA ALA A 635 -16.18 10.67 3.71
C ALA A 635 -15.14 9.57 4.00
N MET A 636 -14.52 9.01 2.95
CA MET A 636 -13.40 8.06 3.10
C MET A 636 -12.21 8.69 3.83
N LYS A 637 -11.90 9.95 3.54
CA LYS A 637 -10.81 10.68 4.23
C LYS A 637 -11.13 11.01 5.69
N ALA A 638 -12.40 11.14 6.05
CA ALA A 638 -12.84 11.40 7.43
C ALA A 638 -12.89 10.12 8.30
N ALA A 639 -12.90 8.95 7.70
CA ALA A 639 -12.87 7.66 8.39
C ALA A 639 -11.48 7.37 8.99
N ALA A 640 -11.38 6.37 9.88
CA ALA A 640 -10.09 5.84 10.33
C ALA A 640 -9.33 5.19 9.18
N ILE A 641 -10.05 4.61 8.22
CA ILE A 641 -9.51 4.08 6.98
C ILE A 641 -10.55 4.20 5.85
N GLY A 642 -10.14 4.76 4.71
CA GLY A 642 -10.92 4.81 3.48
C GLY A 642 -10.58 3.65 2.57
N ILE A 643 -11.59 2.98 2.01
CA ILE A 643 -11.43 1.81 1.13
C ILE A 643 -12.18 2.06 -0.17
N ALA A 644 -11.46 2.07 -1.29
CA ALA A 644 -12.05 2.22 -2.61
C ALA A 644 -12.42 0.86 -3.22
N MET A 645 -13.56 0.80 -3.93
CA MET A 645 -13.90 -0.33 -4.79
C MET A 645 -13.06 -0.30 -6.08
N GLY A 646 -12.79 -1.45 -6.67
CA GLY A 646 -11.95 -1.57 -7.88
C GLY A 646 -12.54 -0.89 -9.12
N SER A 647 -13.86 -0.75 -9.19
CA SER A 647 -14.55 0.06 -10.20
C SER A 647 -14.57 1.56 -9.89
N GLY A 648 -14.00 1.96 -8.75
CA GLY A 648 -14.01 3.34 -8.29
C GLY A 648 -13.26 4.28 -9.24
N THR A 649 -13.57 5.57 -9.13
CA THR A 649 -12.89 6.62 -9.89
C THR A 649 -11.43 6.77 -9.46
N ASP A 650 -10.59 7.28 -10.34
CA ASP A 650 -9.17 7.54 -10.03
C ASP A 650 -9.04 8.41 -8.76
N VAL A 651 -9.94 9.38 -8.55
CA VAL A 651 -9.97 10.22 -7.34
C VAL A 651 -10.26 9.40 -6.08
N ALA A 652 -11.19 8.44 -6.14
CA ALA A 652 -11.47 7.55 -5.01
C ALA A 652 -10.27 6.66 -4.71
N LEU A 653 -9.62 6.11 -5.74
CA LEU A 653 -8.42 5.29 -5.60
C LEU A 653 -7.24 6.08 -5.03
N GLU A 654 -7.04 7.34 -5.44
CA GLU A 654 -5.99 8.20 -4.90
C GLU A 654 -6.23 8.59 -3.43
N THR A 655 -7.48 8.88 -3.08
CA THR A 655 -7.85 9.35 -1.73
C THR A 655 -7.89 8.24 -0.69
N ALA A 656 -8.25 7.01 -1.10
CA ALA A 656 -8.41 5.88 -0.20
C ALA A 656 -7.07 5.38 0.36
N ASP A 657 -7.09 4.83 1.57
CA ASP A 657 -5.94 4.18 2.22
C ASP A 657 -5.79 2.73 1.78
N ALA A 658 -6.83 2.12 1.26
CA ALA A 658 -6.83 0.79 0.69
C ALA A 658 -7.80 0.70 -0.50
N ALA A 659 -7.55 -0.26 -1.41
CA ALA A 659 -8.41 -0.48 -2.56
C ALA A 659 -8.60 -1.98 -2.82
N LEU A 660 -9.80 -2.35 -3.23
CA LEU A 660 -10.12 -3.67 -3.75
C LEU A 660 -9.91 -3.64 -5.26
N THR A 661 -9.00 -4.43 -5.83
CA THR A 661 -8.81 -4.49 -7.29
C THR A 661 -9.96 -5.17 -7.99
N HIS A 662 -10.71 -6.00 -7.24
CA HIS A 662 -11.93 -6.65 -7.68
C HIS A 662 -13.14 -5.96 -7.07
N ASN A 663 -14.25 -6.05 -7.79
CA ASN A 663 -15.53 -5.55 -7.31
C ASN A 663 -16.26 -6.56 -6.39
N HIS A 664 -15.50 -7.28 -5.54
CA HIS A 664 -16.02 -8.27 -4.60
C HIS A 664 -15.84 -7.81 -3.16
N LEU A 665 -16.94 -7.73 -2.42
CA LEU A 665 -16.95 -7.35 -1.01
C LEU A 665 -16.24 -8.36 -0.09
N ARG A 666 -16.14 -9.64 -0.51
CA ARG A 666 -15.33 -10.62 0.23
C ARG A 666 -13.86 -10.25 0.31
N GLY A 667 -13.33 -9.47 -0.64
CA GLY A 667 -12.00 -8.90 -0.55
C GLY A 667 -11.80 -8.03 0.69
N LEU A 668 -12.83 -7.29 1.12
CA LEU A 668 -12.81 -6.53 2.36
C LEU A 668 -12.67 -7.44 3.60
N VAL A 669 -13.40 -8.56 3.64
CA VAL A 669 -13.32 -9.56 4.72
C VAL A 669 -11.88 -10.08 4.83
N GLN A 670 -11.32 -10.53 3.70
CA GLN A 670 -9.95 -11.05 3.62
C GLN A 670 -8.92 -9.99 4.04
N MET A 671 -9.15 -8.73 3.69
CA MET A 671 -8.30 -7.60 4.05
C MET A 671 -8.27 -7.39 5.57
N VAL A 672 -9.43 -7.42 6.23
CA VAL A 672 -9.55 -7.30 7.70
C VAL A 672 -8.91 -8.50 8.40
N GLU A 673 -9.19 -9.71 7.94
CA GLU A 673 -8.59 -10.95 8.51
C GLU A 673 -7.06 -10.93 8.42
N LEU A 674 -6.52 -10.53 7.27
CA LEU A 674 -5.08 -10.48 7.06
C LEU A 674 -4.42 -9.40 7.90
N ALA A 675 -5.07 -8.23 8.03
CA ALA A 675 -4.59 -7.15 8.88
C ALA A 675 -4.53 -7.57 10.36
N ARG A 676 -5.57 -8.23 10.86
CA ARG A 676 -5.59 -8.81 12.22
C ARG A 676 -4.55 -9.90 12.42
N ALA A 677 -4.37 -10.76 11.42
CA ALA A 677 -3.34 -11.79 11.45
C ALA A 677 -1.92 -11.20 11.47
N THR A 678 -1.67 -10.15 10.70
CA THR A 678 -0.38 -9.45 10.68
C THR A 678 -0.10 -8.80 12.04
N HIS A 679 -1.10 -8.14 12.62
CA HIS A 679 -0.98 -7.55 13.95
C HIS A 679 -0.71 -8.59 15.04
N ALA A 680 -1.42 -9.73 15.01
CA ALA A 680 -1.18 -10.86 15.93
C ALA A 680 0.23 -11.43 15.74
N ASN A 681 0.71 -11.56 14.50
CA ASN A 681 2.05 -12.03 14.18
C ASN A 681 3.14 -11.09 14.74
N ILE A 682 2.98 -9.78 14.58
CA ILE A 682 3.89 -8.78 15.16
C ILE A 682 3.94 -8.92 16.68
N ARG A 683 2.80 -9.04 17.35
CA ARG A 683 2.75 -9.24 18.81
C ARG A 683 3.45 -10.53 19.24
N GLN A 684 3.23 -11.63 18.53
CA GLN A 684 3.93 -12.90 18.76
C GLN A 684 5.45 -12.73 18.64
N ASN A 685 5.90 -12.08 17.57
CA ASN A 685 7.31 -11.84 17.31
C ASN A 685 7.96 -10.99 18.42
N ILE A 686 7.30 -9.93 18.85
CA ILE A 686 7.75 -9.09 19.98
C ILE A 686 7.86 -9.93 21.25
N THR A 687 6.86 -10.75 21.56
CA THR A 687 6.84 -11.61 22.76
C THR A 687 7.95 -12.64 22.71
N ILE A 688 8.18 -13.30 21.57
CA ILE A 688 9.26 -14.28 21.39
C ILE A 688 10.63 -13.59 21.58
N ALA A 689 10.84 -12.46 20.87
CA ALA A 689 12.11 -11.74 20.89
C ALA A 689 12.46 -11.23 22.30
N LEU A 690 11.53 -10.58 22.99
CA LEU A 690 11.75 -10.04 24.34
C LEU A 690 11.80 -11.14 25.41
N GLY A 691 10.96 -12.17 25.27
CA GLY A 691 10.91 -13.30 26.21
C GLY A 691 12.23 -14.09 26.22
N LEU A 692 12.75 -14.44 25.05
CA LEU A 692 14.04 -15.11 24.92
C LEU A 692 15.18 -14.24 25.48
N LYS A 693 15.19 -12.95 25.17
CA LYS A 693 16.19 -12.01 25.69
C LYS A 693 16.15 -11.93 27.22
N GLY A 694 14.97 -11.84 27.82
CA GLY A 694 14.82 -11.83 29.27
C GLY A 694 15.37 -13.10 29.93
N ILE A 695 15.09 -14.27 29.38
CA ILE A 695 15.61 -15.55 29.87
C ILE A 695 17.16 -15.57 29.78
N PHE A 696 17.71 -15.26 28.60
CA PHE A 696 19.16 -15.31 28.41
C PHE A 696 19.93 -14.23 29.20
N LEU A 697 19.30 -13.08 29.43
CA LEU A 697 19.88 -12.05 30.30
C LEU A 697 20.04 -12.58 31.74
N VAL A 698 19.01 -13.20 32.29
CA VAL A 698 19.04 -13.78 33.64
C VAL A 698 20.07 -14.93 33.73
N THR A 699 20.06 -15.85 32.76
CA THR A 699 21.02 -16.99 32.75
C THR A 699 22.47 -16.55 32.57
N THR A 700 22.70 -15.43 31.87
CA THR A 700 24.05 -14.83 31.74
C THR A 700 24.53 -14.26 33.05
N LEU A 701 23.69 -13.52 33.78
CA LEU A 701 24.06 -12.99 35.12
C LEU A 701 24.34 -14.12 36.09
N LEU A 702 23.64 -15.24 36.00
CA LEU A 702 23.88 -16.45 36.80
C LEU A 702 25.14 -17.22 36.35
N GLY A 703 25.78 -16.81 35.24
CA GLY A 703 26.96 -17.49 34.71
C GLY A 703 26.70 -18.79 33.95
N MET A 704 25.43 -19.03 33.57
CA MET A 704 25.02 -20.25 32.87
C MET A 704 25.12 -20.13 31.37
N THR A 705 25.12 -18.91 30.80
CA THR A 705 25.15 -18.64 29.37
C THR A 705 26.52 -18.13 28.95
N GLY A 706 27.17 -18.84 28.02
CA GLY A 706 28.44 -18.42 27.42
C GLY A 706 28.22 -17.53 26.19
N LEU A 707 29.31 -16.96 25.66
CA LEU A 707 29.29 -16.04 24.50
C LEU A 707 28.64 -16.66 23.25
N TRP A 708 29.00 -17.88 22.89
CA TRP A 708 28.48 -18.54 21.70
C TRP A 708 26.99 -18.89 21.83
N LEU A 709 26.54 -19.28 23.05
CA LEU A 709 25.11 -19.53 23.31
C LEU A 709 24.29 -18.25 23.22
N ALA A 710 24.86 -17.11 23.63
CA ALA A 710 24.23 -15.81 23.52
C ALA A 710 23.96 -15.44 22.07
N VAL A 711 24.94 -15.62 21.19
CA VAL A 711 24.78 -15.35 19.74
C VAL A 711 23.84 -16.35 19.08
N LEU A 712 23.94 -17.64 19.43
CA LEU A 712 23.04 -18.67 18.93
C LEU A 712 21.58 -18.36 19.29
N ALA A 713 21.35 -17.89 20.52
CA ALA A 713 20.02 -17.51 20.98
C ALA A 713 19.48 -16.29 20.22
N ASP A 714 20.29 -15.26 19.99
CA ASP A 714 19.88 -14.05 19.24
C ASP A 714 19.63 -14.36 17.75
N THR A 715 20.54 -15.11 17.11
CA THR A 715 20.38 -15.60 15.74
C THR A 715 19.15 -16.51 15.61
N GLY A 716 18.98 -17.45 16.56
CA GLY A 716 17.82 -18.33 16.62
C GLY A 716 16.50 -17.58 16.78
N ALA A 717 16.48 -16.57 17.66
CA ALA A 717 15.31 -15.69 17.82
C ALA A 717 14.99 -14.96 16.52
N THR A 718 16.00 -14.41 15.83
CA THR A 718 15.84 -13.71 14.54
C THR A 718 15.26 -14.64 13.48
N VAL A 719 15.78 -15.86 13.35
CA VAL A 719 15.27 -16.87 12.40
C VAL A 719 13.81 -17.24 12.73
N LEU A 720 13.50 -17.47 14.00
CA LEU A 720 12.16 -17.85 14.44
C LEU A 720 11.13 -16.74 14.14
N VAL A 721 11.42 -15.48 14.49
CA VAL A 721 10.47 -14.38 14.25
C VAL A 721 10.33 -14.08 12.76
N THR A 722 11.38 -14.24 11.97
CA THR A 722 11.32 -14.07 10.51
C THR A 722 10.54 -15.20 9.86
N ALA A 723 10.76 -16.44 10.25
CA ALA A 723 9.97 -17.60 9.79
C ALA A 723 8.48 -17.43 10.14
N ASN A 724 8.19 -16.91 11.35
CA ASN A 724 6.82 -16.60 11.76
C ASN A 724 6.21 -15.49 10.89
N ALA A 725 6.96 -14.44 10.55
CA ALA A 725 6.52 -13.39 9.63
C ALA A 725 6.22 -13.93 8.23
N LEU A 726 7.09 -14.79 7.69
CA LEU A 726 6.89 -15.44 6.38
C LEU A 726 5.67 -16.37 6.33
N ARG A 727 5.18 -16.85 7.47
CA ARG A 727 3.94 -17.64 7.54
C ARG A 727 2.72 -16.87 6.99
N LEU A 728 2.74 -15.53 7.09
CA LEU A 728 1.68 -14.69 6.52
C LEU A 728 1.56 -14.84 5.00
N LEU A 729 2.67 -15.08 4.30
CA LEU A 729 2.68 -15.30 2.85
C LEU A 729 1.98 -16.60 2.42
N ARG A 730 1.90 -17.61 3.31
CA ARG A 730 1.29 -18.91 3.06
C ARG A 730 -0.16 -19.01 3.53
N ARG A 731 -0.66 -18.02 4.22
CA ARG A 731 -2.04 -18.00 4.69
C ARG A 731 -2.97 -17.91 3.47
N LYS A 732 -3.85 -18.91 3.32
CA LYS A 732 -4.86 -18.96 2.24
C LYS A 732 -6.01 -18.02 2.54
#